data_7290d22c8c9f8cb08658d4b3e9d6c6d9
#
_entry.id   7290d22c8c9f8cb08658d4b3e9d6c6d9
#
_cell.length_a   1.000
_cell.length_b   1.000
_cell.length_c   1.000
_cell.angle_alpha   90.00
_cell.angle_beta   90.00
_cell.angle_gamma   90.00
#
_symmetry.space_group_name_H-M   'P 1'
#
loop_
_entity.id
_entity.type
_entity.pdbx_description
1 polymer ?
#
loop_
_entity_poly.entity_id
_entity_poly.type
_entity_poly.pdbx_seq_one_letter_code
_entity_poly.pdbx_strand_id
1 'polypeptide(L)'
;MPKSIVIEPEKVFARGAIHLSDIQVNAYQRTAEEERAAYSPEEFLAIWQDMCAIRQFETILNEIKTKGAFRGLVYNHAGPAHLSIGQEAAAVGMAFSLTSDDHIYGSHRSHGEILAKGFAALRQWSEAQLLDIMKSYRDGAILRPVEKGYQGTVKGLALRFFVYGAYSEIFARETGFNRGLGGSMHAFFTPFGIYPNNAIVGGSGSIAPGAALFKRVNRKPGIVVCNIGDASFGCGPVWEGITFSAMDQYRKLWDASLGGGLPIVFNCMNNFYGMGGQPFGETMGVQFIARIGAGVNPDQMHAERVNGYDPLPVIDAFRRKRQVLEAGRGPVLLDTVTYRISGHSPSDASSYRSKEEIERWQQADSIPAFRHKLLEIGAATEDALDSVKERIETEVFEMFRLAADLEASPRVGAGSELVGSVMFSNRRIEKFDSRQPEFLQDLSQNPRVLQIRQKVRTATQDGKPVPKMKLYNIRDGIFEAMLYRFAIDPTMAAFGEENRDWGGAFAVYRGLTEALPYHRLFNSPISEAAIVGAAVGYALEGGRVVAELMYADFMGRAGDELFNQLSKWQAMSAGQLNMPVVLRISVGAKYGAQHSQDWTALAHHIPGLKVVYPVTPYDAKGMMNAALAATDPVVFFESQKVYDYGEMFVEEGVPEGYYEIDLSEPSIKRRGKDLTIMTFGPALYTAVAAAEDLQTQFGISAEVIDLRSANPLNYEPLAGSVRKTGKVLLVSDAVERGSVVQTVAANLTQLCFDDLDAPPVVVGSRNWITPAAELETLFFPQPAWLLDAIHERILPLKGHRPQTNQTLGELLRRSRLGV
;
A
#
# COMPACT_ATOMS: atom_id res chain seq x y z
N MET A 1 16.51 26.93 -5.69
CA MET A 1 16.10 27.82 -6.84
C MET A 1 14.79 27.27 -7.38
N PRO A 2 13.84 28.11 -7.79
CA PRO A 2 12.61 27.64 -8.39
C PRO A 2 12.93 26.85 -9.66
N LYS A 3 12.32 25.72 -9.81
CA LYS A 3 12.47 24.77 -10.92
C LYS A 3 11.43 24.98 -12.00
N SER A 4 10.39 25.70 -11.63
CA SER A 4 9.25 25.93 -12.49
C SER A 4 9.61 26.76 -13.71
N ILE A 5 8.84 26.62 -14.74
CA ILE A 5 8.85 27.54 -15.87
C ILE A 5 8.50 28.96 -15.38
N VAL A 6 9.08 29.95 -16.02
CA VAL A 6 8.65 31.33 -15.78
C VAL A 6 7.26 31.53 -16.41
N ILE A 7 6.31 31.95 -15.60
CA ILE A 7 4.93 32.19 -16.05
C ILE A 7 4.84 33.64 -16.47
N GLU A 8 4.76 33.89 -17.77
CA GLU A 8 4.69 35.21 -18.37
C GLU A 8 3.23 35.49 -18.77
N PRO A 9 2.58 36.51 -18.20
CA PRO A 9 1.17 36.79 -18.48
C PRO A 9 0.84 36.95 -19.96
N GLU A 10 1.75 37.54 -20.75
CA GLU A 10 1.57 37.72 -22.19
C GLU A 10 1.49 36.41 -22.95
N LYS A 11 2.25 35.40 -22.52
CA LYS A 11 2.21 34.02 -23.08
C LYS A 11 0.97 33.28 -22.61
N VAL A 12 0.59 33.44 -21.35
CA VAL A 12 -0.57 32.76 -20.76
C VAL A 12 -1.88 33.24 -21.39
N PHE A 13 -1.97 34.54 -21.68
CA PHE A 13 -3.17 35.15 -22.27
C PHE A 13 -3.14 35.16 -23.81
N ALA A 14 -2.10 34.67 -24.44
CA ALA A 14 -2.01 34.59 -25.89
C ALA A 14 -3.12 33.66 -26.45
N ARG A 15 -3.77 34.13 -27.52
CA ARG A 15 -4.76 33.30 -28.23
C ARG A 15 -4.05 32.10 -28.89
N GLY A 16 -4.60 30.90 -28.69
CA GLY A 16 -4.05 29.69 -29.26
C GLY A 16 -5.06 28.54 -29.34
N ALA A 17 -4.58 27.35 -29.69
CA ALA A 17 -5.33 26.09 -29.67
C ALA A 17 -4.46 25.00 -29.07
N ILE A 18 -5.07 24.06 -28.33
CA ILE A 18 -4.42 22.84 -27.86
C ILE A 18 -4.65 21.77 -28.91
N HIS A 19 -3.54 21.25 -29.48
CA HIS A 19 -3.58 20.14 -30.42
C HIS A 19 -3.23 18.85 -29.69
N LEU A 20 -4.08 17.83 -29.85
CA LEU A 20 -3.87 16.48 -29.31
C LEU A 20 -3.33 15.56 -30.42
N SER A 21 -2.40 14.69 -30.08
CA SER A 21 -1.91 13.66 -31.01
C SER A 21 -3.01 12.64 -31.33
N ASP A 22 -2.97 12.11 -32.54
CA ASP A 22 -3.87 11.04 -32.96
C ASP A 22 -3.63 9.79 -32.11
N ILE A 23 -4.71 9.13 -31.75
CA ILE A 23 -4.70 7.85 -31.03
C ILE A 23 -5.05 6.74 -32.01
N GLN A 24 -4.15 5.79 -32.18
CA GLN A 24 -4.35 4.66 -33.09
C GLN A 24 -5.41 3.70 -32.52
N VAL A 25 -6.28 3.22 -33.41
CA VAL A 25 -7.33 2.25 -33.08
C VAL A 25 -7.20 1.06 -34.02
N ASN A 26 -6.94 -0.14 -33.48
CA ASN A 26 -6.79 -1.39 -34.22
C ASN A 26 -5.85 -1.26 -35.44
N ALA A 27 -4.71 -0.64 -35.21
CA ALA A 27 -3.74 -0.30 -36.26
C ALA A 27 -2.93 -1.50 -36.76
N TYR A 28 -3.03 -2.65 -36.12
CA TYR A 28 -2.31 -3.85 -36.51
C TYR A 28 -2.81 -4.38 -37.84
N GLN A 29 -1.91 -4.43 -38.83
CA GLN A 29 -2.21 -4.96 -40.16
C GLN A 29 -0.97 -5.67 -40.63
N ARG A 30 -0.98 -7.00 -40.60
CA ARG A 30 0.07 -7.85 -41.17
C ARG A 30 -0.54 -8.88 -42.08
N THR A 31 0.17 -9.16 -43.18
CA THR A 31 -0.15 -10.28 -44.05
C THR A 31 0.24 -11.60 -43.41
N ALA A 32 -0.29 -12.70 -43.90
CA ALA A 32 0.08 -14.04 -43.44
C ALA A 32 1.59 -14.31 -43.56
N GLU A 33 2.25 -13.77 -44.59
CA GLU A 33 3.71 -13.89 -44.76
C GLU A 33 4.47 -13.10 -43.71
N GLU A 34 4.06 -11.87 -43.42
CA GLU A 34 4.66 -11.04 -42.37
C GLU A 34 4.46 -11.64 -40.98
N GLU A 35 3.32 -12.27 -40.72
CA GLU A 35 3.08 -12.97 -39.41
C GLU A 35 4.00 -14.19 -39.29
N ARG A 36 4.11 -15.03 -40.33
CA ARG A 36 5.06 -16.16 -40.35
C ARG A 36 6.52 -15.75 -40.24
N ALA A 37 6.87 -14.58 -40.72
CA ALA A 37 8.22 -14.03 -40.56
C ALA A 37 8.48 -13.47 -39.17
N ALA A 38 7.41 -13.03 -38.45
CA ALA A 38 7.49 -12.43 -37.11
C ALA A 38 7.47 -13.43 -35.96
N TYR A 39 6.95 -14.65 -36.19
CA TYR A 39 6.80 -15.69 -35.18
C TYR A 39 7.25 -17.05 -35.74
N SER A 40 7.95 -17.82 -34.90
CA SER A 40 8.27 -19.22 -35.26
C SER A 40 7.03 -20.12 -35.09
N PRO A 41 7.00 -21.31 -35.69
CA PRO A 41 5.95 -22.30 -35.45
C PRO A 41 5.79 -22.65 -33.98
N GLU A 42 6.90 -22.73 -33.24
CA GLU A 42 6.93 -23.02 -31.80
C GLU A 42 6.29 -21.88 -30.97
N GLU A 43 6.51 -20.63 -31.38
CA GLU A 43 5.88 -19.48 -30.73
C GLU A 43 4.37 -19.47 -30.97
N PHE A 44 3.90 -19.79 -32.19
CA PHE A 44 2.47 -19.93 -32.44
C PHE A 44 1.83 -21.04 -31.62
N LEU A 45 2.47 -22.19 -31.51
CA LEU A 45 1.99 -23.30 -30.66
C LEU A 45 2.04 -22.96 -29.18
N ALA A 46 3.01 -22.16 -28.73
CA ALA A 46 3.08 -21.68 -27.34
C ALA A 46 1.92 -20.70 -27.02
N ILE A 47 1.62 -19.77 -27.91
CA ILE A 47 0.47 -18.86 -27.78
C ILE A 47 -0.83 -19.68 -27.70
N TRP A 48 -1.00 -20.66 -28.60
CA TRP A 48 -2.15 -21.56 -28.61
C TRP A 48 -2.27 -22.36 -27.31
N GLN A 49 -1.18 -22.94 -26.84
CA GLN A 49 -1.15 -23.70 -25.57
C GLN A 49 -1.57 -22.83 -24.39
N ASP A 50 -1.02 -21.62 -24.28
CA ASP A 50 -1.30 -20.71 -23.17
C ASP A 50 -2.79 -20.31 -23.14
N MET A 51 -3.36 -19.99 -24.32
CA MET A 51 -4.80 -19.69 -24.42
C MET A 51 -5.67 -20.87 -24.01
N CYS A 52 -5.35 -22.09 -24.47
CA CYS A 52 -6.07 -23.31 -24.10
C CYS A 52 -5.94 -23.63 -22.61
N ALA A 53 -4.76 -23.42 -22.03
CA ALA A 53 -4.51 -23.64 -20.59
C ALA A 53 -5.38 -22.70 -19.72
N ILE A 54 -5.43 -21.43 -20.06
CA ILE A 54 -6.25 -20.44 -19.34
C ILE A 54 -7.73 -20.79 -19.47
N ARG A 55 -8.21 -21.10 -20.68
CA ARG A 55 -9.60 -21.50 -20.91
C ARG A 55 -9.96 -22.73 -20.08
N GLN A 56 -9.13 -23.76 -20.05
CA GLN A 56 -9.37 -24.97 -19.28
C GLN A 56 -9.40 -24.69 -17.78
N PHE A 57 -8.43 -23.92 -17.28
CA PHE A 57 -8.35 -23.52 -15.87
C PHE A 57 -9.64 -22.82 -15.41
N GLU A 58 -10.06 -21.82 -16.17
CA GLU A 58 -11.25 -21.03 -15.88
C GLU A 58 -12.55 -21.81 -16.08
N THR A 59 -12.60 -22.72 -17.05
CA THR A 59 -13.74 -23.62 -17.26
C THR A 59 -13.94 -24.54 -16.08
N ILE A 60 -12.86 -25.11 -15.52
CA ILE A 60 -12.94 -25.92 -14.32
C ILE A 60 -13.49 -25.09 -13.15
N LEU A 61 -12.96 -23.88 -12.92
CA LEU A 61 -13.46 -23.00 -11.86
C LEU A 61 -14.94 -22.65 -12.04
N ASN A 62 -15.38 -22.39 -13.28
CA ASN A 62 -16.77 -22.13 -13.58
C ASN A 62 -17.67 -23.32 -13.24
N GLU A 63 -17.28 -24.52 -13.66
CA GLU A 63 -18.10 -25.71 -13.46
C GLU A 63 -18.19 -26.17 -12.01
N ILE A 64 -17.07 -26.16 -11.29
CA ILE A 64 -17.11 -26.48 -9.85
C ILE A 64 -17.91 -25.44 -9.05
N LYS A 65 -17.96 -24.19 -9.53
CA LYS A 65 -18.74 -23.13 -8.89
C LYS A 65 -20.24 -23.23 -9.20
N THR A 66 -20.59 -23.61 -10.42
CA THR A 66 -22.00 -23.67 -10.88
C THR A 66 -22.64 -25.04 -10.71
N LYS A 67 -21.86 -26.12 -10.89
CA LYS A 67 -22.35 -27.52 -10.85
C LYS A 67 -21.85 -28.30 -9.63
N GLY A 68 -20.87 -27.79 -8.89
CA GLY A 68 -20.25 -28.51 -7.76
C GLY A 68 -19.35 -29.67 -8.16
N ALA A 69 -19.06 -29.85 -9.46
CA ALA A 69 -18.24 -30.95 -9.96
C ALA A 69 -17.68 -30.65 -11.36
N PHE A 70 -16.55 -31.29 -11.70
CA PHE A 70 -15.97 -31.30 -13.04
C PHE A 70 -15.45 -32.72 -13.39
N ARG A 71 -15.81 -33.24 -14.55
CA ARG A 71 -15.43 -34.60 -15.04
C ARG A 71 -15.58 -35.69 -13.96
N GLY A 72 -16.66 -35.65 -13.18
CA GLY A 72 -16.96 -36.63 -12.13
C GLY A 72 -16.25 -36.40 -10.78
N LEU A 73 -15.31 -35.45 -10.69
CA LEU A 73 -14.72 -35.03 -9.43
C LEU A 73 -15.62 -33.97 -8.76
N VAL A 74 -16.16 -34.30 -7.60
CA VAL A 74 -17.01 -33.42 -6.81
C VAL A 74 -16.11 -32.45 -6.02
N TYR A 75 -16.29 -31.17 -6.24
CA TYR A 75 -15.64 -30.12 -5.47
C TYR A 75 -16.51 -28.85 -5.49
N ASN A 76 -16.92 -28.40 -4.31
CA ASN A 76 -17.69 -27.16 -4.17
C ASN A 76 -16.79 -26.04 -3.66
N HIS A 77 -16.43 -25.11 -4.54
CA HIS A 77 -15.60 -23.96 -4.19
C HIS A 77 -16.45 -22.90 -3.49
N ALA A 78 -16.16 -22.66 -2.20
CA ALA A 78 -16.90 -21.67 -1.39
C ALA A 78 -16.48 -20.21 -1.72
N GLY A 79 -15.23 -19.98 -2.15
CA GLY A 79 -14.68 -18.66 -2.41
C GLY A 79 -15.27 -17.95 -3.65
N PRO A 80 -14.98 -16.67 -3.85
CA PRO A 80 -15.34 -15.97 -5.07
C PRO A 80 -14.53 -16.49 -6.27
N ALA A 81 -15.08 -16.36 -7.47
CA ALA A 81 -14.38 -16.60 -8.72
C ALA A 81 -14.83 -15.55 -9.76
N HIS A 82 -13.88 -14.77 -10.26
CA HIS A 82 -14.10 -13.82 -11.33
C HIS A 82 -13.31 -14.28 -12.54
N LEU A 83 -14.00 -14.87 -13.50
CA LEU A 83 -13.39 -15.65 -14.58
C LEU A 83 -12.90 -14.79 -15.73
N SER A 84 -11.74 -15.16 -16.28
CA SER A 84 -11.16 -14.54 -17.48
C SER A 84 -11.61 -15.20 -18.78
N ILE A 85 -12.69 -16.02 -18.77
CA ILE A 85 -13.23 -16.67 -19.98
C ILE A 85 -13.67 -15.60 -21.00
N GLY A 86 -13.04 -15.62 -22.17
CA GLY A 86 -13.18 -14.63 -23.24
C GLY A 86 -12.09 -13.54 -23.23
N GLN A 87 -11.15 -13.57 -22.28
CA GLN A 87 -10.03 -12.62 -22.19
C GLN A 87 -8.66 -13.27 -22.43
N GLU A 88 -8.64 -14.54 -22.84
CA GLU A 88 -7.43 -15.35 -22.99
C GLU A 88 -6.43 -14.73 -23.98
N ALA A 89 -6.90 -14.27 -25.14
CA ALA A 89 -6.06 -13.64 -26.16
C ALA A 89 -5.41 -12.35 -25.65
N ALA A 90 -6.17 -11.51 -24.94
CA ALA A 90 -5.66 -10.28 -24.34
C ALA A 90 -4.60 -10.57 -23.27
N ALA A 91 -4.85 -11.55 -22.40
CA ALA A 91 -3.93 -11.94 -21.33
C ALA A 91 -2.63 -12.53 -21.89
N VAL A 92 -2.72 -13.48 -22.84
CA VAL A 92 -1.55 -14.08 -23.47
C VAL A 92 -0.79 -13.04 -24.31
N GLY A 93 -1.51 -12.21 -25.06
CA GLY A 93 -0.90 -11.13 -25.86
C GLY A 93 -0.11 -10.15 -24.99
N MET A 94 -0.64 -9.76 -23.86
CA MET A 94 0.02 -8.90 -22.88
C MET A 94 1.32 -9.53 -22.36
N ALA A 95 1.27 -10.80 -21.98
CA ALA A 95 2.37 -11.44 -21.26
C ALA A 95 3.44 -12.07 -22.14
N PHE A 96 3.13 -12.42 -23.39
CA PHE A 96 3.95 -13.28 -24.25
C PHE A 96 5.42 -12.81 -24.40
N SER A 97 5.64 -11.52 -24.50
CA SER A 97 6.97 -10.92 -24.64
C SER A 97 7.52 -10.31 -23.35
N LEU A 98 6.81 -10.45 -22.21
CA LEU A 98 7.31 -9.99 -20.93
C LEU A 98 8.36 -10.95 -20.37
N THR A 99 9.36 -10.38 -19.71
CA THR A 99 10.44 -11.11 -19.04
C THR A 99 10.17 -11.26 -17.55
N SER A 100 11.03 -12.00 -16.83
CA SER A 100 11.00 -12.09 -15.37
C SER A 100 11.20 -10.74 -14.68
N ASP A 101 11.92 -9.82 -15.34
CA ASP A 101 12.14 -8.46 -14.83
C ASP A 101 10.93 -7.54 -15.05
N ASP A 102 9.96 -7.97 -15.83
CA ASP A 102 8.71 -7.24 -16.01
C ASP A 102 7.70 -7.68 -14.97
N HIS A 103 7.09 -6.72 -14.28
CA HIS A 103 6.17 -7.00 -13.20
C HIS A 103 4.74 -6.66 -13.59
N ILE A 104 3.81 -7.56 -13.29
CA ILE A 104 2.39 -7.30 -13.49
C ILE A 104 1.69 -7.09 -12.16
N TYR A 105 0.78 -6.12 -12.12
CA TYR A 105 -0.23 -5.88 -11.10
C TYR A 105 -1.60 -6.06 -11.74
N GLY A 106 -2.55 -6.62 -11.03
CA GLY A 106 -3.83 -7.02 -11.63
C GLY A 106 -5.05 -6.56 -10.85
N SER A 107 -6.21 -6.93 -11.37
CA SER A 107 -7.53 -6.71 -10.78
C SER A 107 -8.04 -7.99 -10.10
N HIS A 108 -9.30 -7.96 -9.63
CA HIS A 108 -10.00 -9.15 -9.14
C HIS A 108 -10.21 -10.24 -10.21
N ARG A 109 -10.10 -9.91 -11.52
CA ARG A 109 -10.29 -10.81 -12.68
C ARG A 109 -8.95 -11.08 -13.38
N SER A 110 -7.95 -11.51 -12.66
CA SER A 110 -6.58 -11.59 -13.17
C SER A 110 -6.02 -13.01 -13.32
N HIS A 111 -6.83 -14.07 -13.19
CA HIS A 111 -6.31 -15.44 -13.34
C HIS A 111 -5.65 -15.63 -14.72
N GLY A 112 -6.29 -15.14 -15.78
CA GLY A 112 -5.71 -15.20 -17.13
C GLY A 112 -4.36 -14.50 -17.23
N GLU A 113 -4.23 -13.30 -16.69
CA GLU A 113 -3.00 -12.50 -16.70
C GLU A 113 -1.90 -13.15 -15.87
N ILE A 114 -2.24 -13.69 -14.69
CA ILE A 114 -1.32 -14.43 -13.81
C ILE A 114 -0.79 -15.66 -14.52
N LEU A 115 -1.67 -16.48 -15.11
CA LEU A 115 -1.30 -17.69 -15.83
C LEU A 115 -0.44 -17.37 -17.05
N ALA A 116 -0.86 -16.41 -17.88
CA ALA A 116 -0.10 -15.99 -19.07
C ALA A 116 1.31 -15.51 -18.71
N LYS A 117 1.45 -14.69 -17.66
CA LYS A 117 2.75 -14.21 -17.19
C LYS A 117 3.62 -15.34 -16.65
N GLY A 118 3.02 -16.28 -15.93
CA GLY A 118 3.70 -17.48 -15.45
C GLY A 118 4.22 -18.35 -16.59
N PHE A 119 3.40 -18.60 -17.63
CA PHE A 119 3.81 -19.38 -18.80
C PHE A 119 4.93 -18.67 -19.59
N ALA A 120 4.88 -17.34 -19.71
CA ALA A 120 5.97 -16.58 -20.31
C ALA A 120 7.28 -16.74 -19.52
N ALA A 121 7.24 -16.67 -18.20
CA ALA A 121 8.40 -16.87 -17.33
C ALA A 121 8.95 -18.30 -17.44
N LEU A 122 8.10 -19.32 -17.47
CA LEU A 122 8.51 -20.74 -17.66
C LEU A 122 9.30 -20.96 -18.96
N ARG A 123 8.95 -20.26 -20.03
CA ARG A 123 9.69 -20.34 -21.31
C ARG A 123 11.08 -19.76 -21.20
N GLN A 124 11.25 -18.70 -20.44
CA GLN A 124 12.49 -17.91 -20.39
C GLN A 124 13.52 -18.45 -19.41
N TRP A 125 13.07 -18.91 -18.23
CA TRP A 125 13.96 -19.47 -17.23
C TRP A 125 14.61 -20.78 -17.67
N SER A 126 15.90 -20.93 -17.38
CA SER A 126 16.60 -22.22 -17.56
C SER A 126 16.06 -23.28 -16.61
N GLU A 127 16.23 -24.54 -16.94
CA GLU A 127 15.81 -25.65 -16.09
C GLU A 127 16.46 -25.61 -14.71
N ALA A 128 17.72 -25.19 -14.61
CA ALA A 128 18.41 -25.04 -13.33
C ALA A 128 17.77 -23.96 -12.45
N GLN A 129 17.44 -22.80 -13.03
CA GLN A 129 16.77 -21.71 -12.32
C GLN A 129 15.36 -22.12 -11.88
N LEU A 130 14.60 -22.80 -12.74
CA LEU A 130 13.28 -23.31 -12.38
C LEU A 130 13.33 -24.28 -11.22
N LEU A 131 14.31 -25.22 -11.21
CA LEU A 131 14.53 -26.13 -10.11
C LEU A 131 14.88 -25.41 -8.81
N ASP A 132 15.71 -24.39 -8.88
CA ASP A 132 16.08 -23.60 -7.71
C ASP A 132 14.85 -22.87 -7.13
N ILE A 133 14.08 -22.19 -7.99
CA ILE A 133 12.82 -21.54 -7.57
C ILE A 133 11.85 -22.54 -6.94
N MET A 134 11.60 -23.70 -7.58
CA MET A 134 10.67 -24.68 -7.09
C MET A 134 11.09 -25.29 -5.73
N LYS A 135 12.39 -25.44 -5.51
CA LYS A 135 12.94 -26.00 -4.26
C LYS A 135 13.00 -24.96 -3.15
N SER A 136 13.42 -23.73 -3.48
CA SER A 136 13.62 -22.68 -2.47
C SER A 136 12.31 -22.01 -2.05
N TYR A 137 11.36 -21.86 -2.99
CA TYR A 137 10.12 -21.18 -2.68
C TYR A 137 9.31 -21.97 -1.64
N ARG A 138 9.13 -21.38 -0.48
CA ARG A 138 8.45 -21.98 0.67
C ARG A 138 8.98 -23.37 1.01
N ASP A 139 10.30 -23.53 0.95
CA ASP A 139 10.99 -24.81 1.26
C ASP A 139 10.43 -26.00 0.45
N GLY A 140 10.02 -25.75 -0.81
CA GLY A 140 9.50 -26.77 -1.71
C GLY A 140 8.08 -27.29 -1.38
N ALA A 141 7.31 -26.54 -0.58
CA ALA A 141 5.97 -26.98 -0.18
C ALA A 141 5.02 -27.22 -1.38
N ILE A 142 5.17 -26.41 -2.44
CA ILE A 142 4.38 -26.56 -3.68
C ILE A 142 4.96 -27.68 -4.55
N LEU A 143 6.28 -27.88 -4.53
CA LEU A 143 6.97 -28.88 -5.36
C LEU A 143 6.61 -30.31 -4.94
N ARG A 144 6.68 -30.61 -3.64
CA ARG A 144 6.50 -31.98 -3.11
C ARG A 144 5.27 -32.71 -3.64
N PRO A 145 4.06 -32.13 -3.69
CA PRO A 145 2.90 -32.86 -4.24
C PRO A 145 3.00 -33.14 -5.74
N VAL A 146 3.60 -32.22 -6.52
CA VAL A 146 3.63 -32.33 -7.99
C VAL A 146 4.79 -33.16 -8.54
N GLU A 147 5.89 -33.30 -7.79
CA GLU A 147 7.03 -34.14 -8.20
C GLU A 147 6.80 -35.62 -7.96
N LYS A 148 5.86 -35.99 -7.06
CA LYS A 148 5.59 -37.37 -6.69
C LYS A 148 5.15 -38.20 -7.89
N GLY A 149 6.02 -39.09 -8.34
CA GLY A 149 5.79 -39.98 -9.51
C GLY A 149 5.91 -39.31 -10.87
N TYR A 150 6.34 -38.01 -10.93
CA TYR A 150 6.56 -37.29 -12.20
C TYR A 150 7.85 -37.78 -12.87
N GLN A 151 7.78 -38.12 -14.17
CA GLN A 151 8.93 -38.61 -14.97
C GLN A 151 9.17 -37.77 -16.22
N GLY A 152 8.61 -36.56 -16.31
CA GLY A 152 8.77 -35.68 -17.46
C GLY A 152 9.98 -34.71 -17.33
N THR A 153 9.98 -33.68 -18.16
CA THR A 153 11.04 -32.65 -18.20
C THR A 153 10.90 -31.68 -17.01
N VAL A 154 11.97 -30.98 -16.67
CA VAL A 154 11.94 -29.92 -15.64
C VAL A 154 10.94 -28.83 -15.97
N LYS A 155 10.86 -28.41 -17.24
CA LYS A 155 9.86 -27.40 -17.67
C LYS A 155 8.42 -27.91 -17.52
N GLY A 156 8.16 -29.19 -17.77
CA GLY A 156 6.87 -29.80 -17.52
C GLY A 156 6.54 -29.86 -16.02
N LEU A 157 7.52 -30.18 -15.18
CA LEU A 157 7.35 -30.13 -13.72
C LEU A 157 7.06 -28.71 -13.24
N ALA A 158 7.75 -27.71 -13.80
CA ALA A 158 7.53 -26.32 -13.44
C ALA A 158 6.16 -25.80 -13.89
N LEU A 159 5.62 -26.27 -15.03
CA LEU A 159 4.25 -26.02 -15.45
C LEU A 159 3.25 -26.58 -14.42
N ARG A 160 3.43 -27.85 -14.00
CA ARG A 160 2.59 -28.47 -12.95
C ARG A 160 2.68 -27.71 -11.64
N PHE A 161 3.88 -27.38 -11.19
CA PHE A 161 4.13 -26.58 -10.00
C PHE A 161 3.34 -25.26 -10.02
N PHE A 162 3.41 -24.54 -11.12
CA PHE A 162 2.79 -23.23 -11.25
C PHE A 162 1.26 -23.33 -11.29
N VAL A 163 0.70 -24.21 -12.12
CA VAL A 163 -0.75 -24.40 -12.23
C VAL A 163 -1.35 -24.95 -10.93
N TYR A 164 -0.66 -25.90 -10.31
CA TYR A 164 -1.04 -26.46 -9.02
C TYR A 164 -1.02 -25.40 -7.90
N GLY A 165 0.06 -24.60 -7.84
CA GLY A 165 0.19 -23.50 -6.88
C GLY A 165 -0.93 -22.47 -7.01
N ALA A 166 -1.34 -22.15 -8.24
CA ALA A 166 -2.45 -21.25 -8.52
C ALA A 166 -3.80 -21.83 -8.01
N TYR A 167 -4.13 -23.08 -8.33
CA TYR A 167 -5.34 -23.70 -7.80
C TYR A 167 -5.31 -23.82 -6.29
N SER A 168 -4.16 -24.21 -5.72
CA SER A 168 -3.99 -24.34 -4.28
C SER A 168 -4.18 -23.02 -3.55
N GLU A 169 -3.72 -21.90 -4.14
CA GLU A 169 -3.97 -20.56 -3.59
C GLU A 169 -5.45 -20.21 -3.61
N ILE A 170 -6.11 -20.41 -4.76
CA ILE A 170 -7.55 -20.14 -4.91
C ILE A 170 -8.39 -20.98 -3.94
N PHE A 171 -7.99 -22.21 -3.68
CA PHE A 171 -8.71 -23.15 -2.79
C PHE A 171 -8.34 -23.01 -1.32
N ALA A 172 -7.56 -22.00 -0.96
CA ALA A 172 -7.07 -21.77 0.40
C ALA A 172 -6.33 -22.99 0.98
N ARG A 173 -5.35 -23.52 0.22
CA ARG A 173 -4.51 -24.63 0.61
C ARG A 173 -3.18 -24.16 1.18
N GLU A 174 -2.65 -24.91 2.13
CA GLU A 174 -1.29 -24.70 2.66
C GLU A 174 -0.23 -24.69 1.56
N THR A 175 -0.46 -25.46 0.49
CA THR A 175 0.41 -25.57 -0.69
C THR A 175 0.20 -24.49 -1.74
N GLY A 176 -0.65 -23.48 -1.50
CA GLY A 176 -0.81 -22.32 -2.39
C GLY A 176 0.42 -21.40 -2.38
N PHE A 177 0.54 -20.50 -3.35
CA PHE A 177 1.66 -19.54 -3.44
C PHE A 177 1.87 -18.78 -2.14
N ASN A 178 0.79 -18.32 -1.51
CA ASN A 178 0.77 -17.55 -0.27
C ASN A 178 0.05 -18.32 0.84
N ARG A 179 0.21 -19.64 0.89
CA ARG A 179 -0.45 -20.52 1.85
C ARG A 179 -1.98 -20.43 1.83
N GLY A 180 -2.54 -20.01 0.68
CA GLY A 180 -3.98 -19.79 0.53
C GLY A 180 -4.54 -18.58 1.29
N LEU A 181 -3.69 -17.69 1.82
CA LEU A 181 -4.11 -16.49 2.54
C LEU A 181 -4.56 -15.37 1.59
N GLY A 182 -4.13 -15.39 0.34
CA GLY A 182 -4.59 -14.46 -0.69
C GLY A 182 -5.91 -14.89 -1.34
N GLY A 183 -6.06 -16.16 -1.64
CA GLY A 183 -7.22 -16.71 -2.34
C GLY A 183 -7.32 -16.26 -3.80
N SER A 184 -8.53 -16.33 -4.38
CA SER A 184 -8.76 -16.10 -5.81
C SER A 184 -8.42 -14.68 -6.29
N MET A 185 -8.71 -13.66 -5.50
CA MET A 185 -8.55 -12.27 -5.91
C MET A 185 -7.20 -11.65 -5.51
N HIS A 186 -6.31 -12.43 -4.88
CA HIS A 186 -5.02 -11.99 -4.41
C HIS A 186 -3.96 -13.09 -4.62
N ALA A 187 -4.10 -13.86 -5.70
CA ALA A 187 -3.12 -14.85 -6.11
C ALA A 187 -1.95 -14.15 -6.81
N PHE A 188 -0.71 -14.36 -6.35
CA PHE A 188 0.49 -13.79 -6.94
C PHE A 188 1.70 -14.67 -6.66
N PHE A 189 2.74 -14.54 -7.51
CA PHE A 189 3.96 -15.33 -7.44
C PHE A 189 5.15 -14.48 -7.90
N THR A 190 5.77 -13.78 -6.96
CA THR A 190 6.80 -12.79 -7.24
C THR A 190 8.04 -13.30 -7.97
N PRO A 191 8.48 -14.59 -7.82
CA PRO A 191 9.61 -15.11 -8.60
C PRO A 191 9.42 -15.04 -10.12
N PHE A 192 8.17 -14.98 -10.60
CA PHE A 192 7.86 -14.84 -12.02
C PHE A 192 7.42 -13.41 -12.41
N GLY A 193 7.63 -12.43 -11.53
CA GLY A 193 7.21 -11.05 -11.76
C GLY A 193 5.68 -10.87 -11.68
N ILE A 194 4.99 -11.77 -11.00
CA ILE A 194 3.55 -11.68 -10.75
C ILE A 194 3.37 -11.10 -9.35
N TYR A 195 3.01 -9.82 -9.31
CA TYR A 195 2.76 -9.06 -8.09
C TYR A 195 1.26 -9.05 -7.74
N PRO A 196 0.87 -8.52 -6.56
CA PRO A 196 -0.51 -8.62 -6.11
C PRO A 196 -1.54 -8.15 -7.13
N ASN A 197 -2.50 -9.04 -7.45
CA ASN A 197 -3.78 -8.65 -8.02
C ASN A 197 -4.70 -8.18 -6.87
N ASN A 198 -5.68 -7.34 -7.17
CA ASN A 198 -6.37 -6.54 -6.18
C ASN A 198 -7.89 -6.66 -6.29
N ALA A 199 -8.53 -7.04 -5.19
CA ALA A 199 -9.99 -7.10 -5.12
C ALA A 199 -10.65 -5.72 -5.12
N ILE A 200 -9.94 -4.69 -4.63
CA ILE A 200 -10.45 -3.33 -4.63
C ILE A 200 -10.34 -2.77 -6.04
N VAL A 201 -11.47 -2.38 -6.60
CA VAL A 201 -11.55 -1.85 -7.96
C VAL A 201 -10.73 -0.56 -8.08
N GLY A 202 -9.79 -0.55 -9.01
CA GLY A 202 -8.87 0.57 -9.21
C GLY A 202 -7.63 0.59 -8.30
N GLY A 203 -7.56 -0.25 -7.25
CA GLY A 203 -6.46 -0.22 -6.27
C GLY A 203 -5.07 -0.44 -6.86
N SER A 204 -4.93 -1.26 -7.90
CA SER A 204 -3.64 -1.40 -8.60
C SER A 204 -3.21 -0.13 -9.35
N GLY A 205 -4.16 0.76 -9.67
CA GLY A 205 -3.88 2.02 -10.35
C GLY A 205 -3.07 3.01 -9.51
N SER A 206 -3.19 2.98 -8.19
CA SER A 206 -2.37 3.77 -7.26
C SER A 206 -1.07 3.06 -6.87
N ILE A 207 -1.04 1.72 -6.85
CA ILE A 207 0.11 0.91 -6.38
C ILE A 207 1.17 0.74 -7.48
N ALA A 208 0.78 0.35 -8.70
CA ALA A 208 1.70 0.05 -9.78
C ALA A 208 2.64 1.22 -10.15
N PRO A 209 2.22 2.50 -10.07
CA PRO A 209 3.14 3.63 -10.20
C PRO A 209 4.33 3.59 -9.24
N GLY A 210 4.11 3.14 -8.00
CA GLY A 210 5.18 2.96 -7.01
C GLY A 210 6.19 1.88 -7.38
N ALA A 211 5.72 0.79 -7.96
CA ALA A 211 6.59 -0.26 -8.49
C ALA A 211 7.46 0.26 -9.65
N ALA A 212 6.87 1.01 -10.57
CA ALA A 212 7.60 1.65 -11.66
C ALA A 212 8.60 2.71 -11.14
N LEU A 213 8.21 3.45 -10.12
CA LEU A 213 9.08 4.39 -9.40
C LEU A 213 10.28 3.66 -8.81
N PHE A 214 10.06 2.53 -8.13
CA PHE A 214 11.16 1.72 -7.58
C PHE A 214 12.16 1.31 -8.66
N LYS A 215 11.66 0.78 -9.79
CA LYS A 215 12.53 0.41 -10.91
C LYS A 215 13.35 1.60 -11.41
N ARG A 216 12.73 2.77 -11.55
CA ARG A 216 13.41 3.97 -12.03
C ARG A 216 14.45 4.48 -11.03
N VAL A 217 14.08 4.64 -9.76
CA VAL A 217 14.97 5.13 -8.69
C VAL A 217 16.17 4.19 -8.47
N ASN A 218 15.92 2.88 -8.53
CA ASN A 218 16.93 1.86 -8.23
C ASN A 218 17.60 1.28 -9.49
N ARG A 219 17.37 1.87 -10.66
CA ARG A 219 17.94 1.43 -11.95
C ARG A 219 17.72 -0.06 -12.22
N LYS A 220 16.54 -0.57 -11.85
CA LYS A 220 16.17 -1.96 -12.09
C LYS A 220 15.62 -2.10 -13.51
N PRO A 221 15.93 -3.22 -14.22
CA PRO A 221 15.43 -3.48 -15.56
C PRO A 221 13.92 -3.77 -15.55
N GLY A 222 13.35 -3.82 -16.74
CA GLY A 222 11.98 -4.23 -16.98
C GLY A 222 10.96 -3.10 -16.83
N ILE A 223 9.73 -3.44 -17.16
CA ILE A 223 8.56 -2.56 -17.11
C ILE A 223 7.55 -3.05 -16.07
N VAL A 224 6.62 -2.18 -15.71
CA VAL A 224 5.46 -2.53 -14.88
C VAL A 224 4.20 -2.47 -15.74
N VAL A 225 3.37 -3.50 -15.66
CA VAL A 225 2.06 -3.54 -16.30
C VAL A 225 0.99 -3.49 -15.23
N CYS A 226 0.19 -2.44 -15.25
CA CYS A 226 -0.97 -2.25 -14.40
C CYS A 226 -2.23 -2.70 -15.16
N ASN A 227 -2.68 -3.92 -14.93
CA ASN A 227 -3.90 -4.44 -15.53
C ASN A 227 -5.10 -4.03 -14.70
N ILE A 228 -5.98 -3.21 -15.25
CA ILE A 228 -7.21 -2.73 -14.62
C ILE A 228 -8.38 -2.81 -15.58
N GLY A 229 -9.59 -3.00 -15.06
CA GLY A 229 -10.80 -3.01 -15.89
C GLY A 229 -11.21 -1.60 -16.34
N ASP A 230 -12.01 -1.53 -17.38
CA ASP A 230 -12.58 -0.30 -17.94
C ASP A 230 -13.34 0.54 -16.90
N ALA A 231 -14.20 -0.09 -16.10
CA ALA A 231 -14.92 0.60 -15.01
C ALA A 231 -14.00 1.15 -13.91
N SER A 232 -12.79 0.63 -13.76
CA SER A 232 -11.80 1.13 -12.80
C SER A 232 -11.35 2.56 -13.11
N PHE A 233 -11.46 3.00 -14.35
CA PHE A 233 -11.17 4.39 -14.74
C PHE A 233 -12.21 5.41 -14.21
N GLY A 234 -13.27 4.94 -13.57
CA GLY A 234 -14.16 5.77 -12.74
C GLY A 234 -13.62 6.06 -11.34
N CYS A 235 -12.57 5.35 -10.90
CA CYS A 235 -12.00 5.51 -9.56
C CYS A 235 -10.98 6.64 -9.50
N GLY A 236 -11.10 7.55 -8.53
CA GLY A 236 -10.16 8.65 -8.30
C GLY A 236 -8.69 8.21 -8.21
N PRO A 237 -8.35 7.18 -7.41
CA PRO A 237 -6.98 6.67 -7.29
C PRO A 237 -6.30 6.29 -8.61
N VAL A 238 -7.06 5.84 -9.62
CA VAL A 238 -6.50 5.55 -10.96
C VAL A 238 -6.03 6.83 -11.65
N TRP A 239 -6.81 7.91 -11.57
CA TRP A 239 -6.45 9.22 -12.12
C TRP A 239 -5.26 9.83 -11.39
N GLU A 240 -5.24 9.72 -10.06
CA GLU A 240 -4.11 10.17 -9.25
C GLU A 240 -2.84 9.40 -9.61
N GLY A 241 -2.92 8.07 -9.78
CA GLY A 241 -1.80 7.23 -10.19
C GLY A 241 -1.29 7.54 -11.61
N ILE A 242 -2.18 7.83 -12.55
CA ILE A 242 -1.82 8.29 -13.91
C ILE A 242 -1.08 9.64 -13.82
N THR A 243 -1.62 10.59 -13.06
CA THR A 243 -1.02 11.91 -12.87
C THR A 243 0.36 11.80 -12.22
N PHE A 244 0.48 11.01 -11.16
CA PHE A 244 1.75 10.72 -10.50
C PHE A 244 2.78 10.11 -11.46
N SER A 245 2.36 9.17 -12.30
CA SER A 245 3.24 8.50 -13.26
C SER A 245 3.72 9.42 -14.39
N ALA A 246 2.94 10.44 -14.71
CA ALA A 246 3.19 11.36 -15.81
C ALA A 246 3.87 12.67 -15.38
N MET A 247 4.36 12.78 -14.14
CA MET A 247 5.01 14.00 -13.66
C MET A 247 6.20 14.41 -14.56
N ASP A 248 6.21 15.65 -14.98
CA ASP A 248 7.28 16.24 -15.81
C ASP A 248 8.67 16.16 -15.18
N GLN A 249 8.74 16.16 -13.85
CA GLN A 249 10.02 16.17 -13.12
C GLN A 249 10.90 14.96 -13.46
N TYR A 250 10.33 13.80 -13.77
CA TYR A 250 11.09 12.60 -14.11
C TYR A 250 12.02 12.81 -15.33
N ARG A 251 11.59 13.66 -16.26
CA ARG A 251 12.34 13.98 -17.49
C ARG A 251 13.06 15.31 -17.43
N LYS A 252 12.56 16.28 -16.65
CA LYS A 252 13.04 17.67 -16.67
C LYS A 252 13.98 18.01 -15.50
N LEU A 253 13.83 17.33 -14.36
CA LEU A 253 14.53 17.67 -13.12
C LEU A 253 15.39 16.55 -12.56
N TRP A 254 15.04 15.29 -12.86
CA TRP A 254 15.83 14.14 -12.42
C TRP A 254 17.05 13.96 -13.32
N ASP A 255 18.08 13.33 -12.77
CA ASP A 255 19.29 13.04 -13.54
C ASP A 255 18.98 12.15 -14.75
N ALA A 256 19.48 12.53 -15.92
CA ALA A 256 19.24 11.83 -17.19
C ALA A 256 19.69 10.35 -17.17
N SER A 257 20.68 10.00 -16.32
CA SER A 257 21.13 8.61 -16.14
C SER A 257 20.07 7.69 -15.55
N LEU A 258 19.00 8.26 -14.98
CA LEU A 258 17.85 7.50 -14.48
C LEU A 258 16.91 7.04 -15.60
N GLY A 259 17.07 7.55 -16.83
CA GLY A 259 16.37 7.07 -18.01
C GLY A 259 14.96 7.66 -18.21
N GLY A 260 14.62 8.79 -17.59
CA GLY A 260 13.42 9.57 -17.91
C GLY A 260 12.13 9.09 -17.22
N GLY A 261 11.01 9.12 -17.95
CA GLY A 261 9.67 8.81 -17.42
C GLY A 261 9.49 7.39 -16.88
N LEU A 262 8.47 7.17 -16.04
CA LEU A 262 8.24 5.88 -15.39
C LEU A 262 7.98 4.76 -16.41
N PRO A 263 8.56 3.55 -16.22
CA PRO A 263 8.40 2.42 -17.14
C PRO A 263 7.11 1.65 -16.85
N ILE A 264 5.94 2.30 -16.98
CA ILE A 264 4.64 1.71 -16.67
C ILE A 264 3.69 1.74 -17.87
N VAL A 265 2.99 0.61 -18.07
CA VAL A 265 1.84 0.47 -18.96
C VAL A 265 0.57 0.41 -18.11
N PHE A 266 -0.32 1.37 -18.28
CA PHE A 266 -1.71 1.21 -17.83
C PHE A 266 -2.46 0.41 -18.89
N ASN A 267 -2.68 -0.87 -18.63
CA ASN A 267 -3.38 -1.77 -19.55
C ASN A 267 -4.84 -1.92 -19.10
N CYS A 268 -5.73 -1.27 -19.85
CA CYS A 268 -7.17 -1.42 -19.64
C CYS A 268 -7.67 -2.72 -20.25
N MET A 269 -8.00 -3.71 -19.44
CA MET A 269 -8.72 -4.91 -19.85
C MET A 269 -10.21 -4.55 -20.06
N ASN A 270 -10.51 -3.99 -21.23
CA ASN A 270 -11.77 -3.36 -21.56
C ASN A 270 -12.78 -4.41 -22.06
N ASN A 271 -13.70 -4.82 -21.18
CA ASN A 271 -14.77 -5.77 -21.51
C ASN A 271 -16.16 -5.13 -21.57
N PHE A 272 -16.24 -3.80 -21.58
CA PHE A 272 -17.44 -2.97 -21.70
C PHE A 272 -18.42 -3.00 -20.53
N TYR A 273 -18.07 -3.69 -19.43
CA TYR A 273 -18.98 -3.83 -18.29
C TYR A 273 -18.25 -3.65 -16.96
N GLY A 274 -18.83 -2.86 -16.09
CA GLY A 274 -18.54 -2.86 -14.66
C GLY A 274 -19.07 -4.15 -14.00
N MET A 275 -19.76 -4.08 -12.87
CA MET A 275 -20.42 -5.28 -12.32
C MET A 275 -21.59 -5.70 -13.19
N GLY A 276 -22.55 -4.81 -13.45
CA GLY A 276 -23.69 -5.00 -14.34
C GLY A 276 -23.93 -3.83 -15.29
N GLY A 277 -23.45 -2.63 -14.96
CA GLY A 277 -23.60 -1.44 -15.79
C GLY A 277 -22.53 -1.30 -16.87
N GLN A 278 -22.86 -0.60 -17.94
CA GLN A 278 -21.93 -0.26 -19.02
C GLN A 278 -21.14 1.01 -18.64
N PRO A 279 -19.78 1.00 -18.61
CA PRO A 279 -19.03 2.22 -18.46
C PRO A 279 -19.35 3.24 -19.54
N PHE A 280 -19.37 2.82 -20.81
CA PHE A 280 -19.64 3.70 -21.95
C PHE A 280 -21.12 3.75 -22.26
N GLY A 281 -21.64 4.98 -22.32
CA GLY A 281 -23.06 5.21 -22.59
C GLY A 281 -23.95 5.22 -21.34
N GLU A 282 -23.44 4.84 -20.17
CA GLU A 282 -24.20 4.83 -18.92
C GLU A 282 -23.44 5.51 -17.77
N THR A 283 -22.37 4.87 -17.25
CA THR A 283 -21.76 5.32 -15.98
C THR A 283 -20.54 6.21 -16.13
N MET A 284 -19.95 6.30 -17.31
CA MET A 284 -18.75 7.09 -17.56
C MET A 284 -18.90 8.03 -18.78
N GLY A 285 -18.40 9.26 -18.65
CA GLY A 285 -18.36 10.25 -19.72
C GLY A 285 -17.26 10.04 -20.77
N VAL A 286 -16.50 8.96 -20.69
CA VAL A 286 -15.38 8.65 -21.59
C VAL A 286 -15.80 7.55 -22.55
N GLN A 287 -15.82 7.83 -23.84
CA GLN A 287 -16.22 6.85 -24.87
C GLN A 287 -15.12 5.82 -25.18
N PHE A 288 -13.87 6.24 -25.17
CA PHE A 288 -12.67 5.42 -25.40
C PHE A 288 -11.68 5.69 -24.29
N ILE A 289 -11.26 4.68 -23.55
CA ILE A 289 -10.27 4.85 -22.47
C ILE A 289 -8.95 5.42 -22.99
N ALA A 290 -8.53 5.03 -24.19
CA ALA A 290 -7.33 5.54 -24.83
C ALA A 290 -7.28 7.08 -24.93
N ARG A 291 -8.43 7.78 -24.97
CA ARG A 291 -8.49 9.26 -24.99
C ARG A 291 -7.86 9.90 -23.76
N ILE A 292 -7.90 9.22 -22.61
CA ILE A 292 -7.31 9.71 -21.35
C ILE A 292 -5.81 9.99 -21.56
N GLY A 293 -5.12 9.09 -22.26
CA GLY A 293 -3.69 9.23 -22.51
C GLY A 293 -3.30 10.51 -23.23
N ALA A 294 -4.07 10.93 -24.23
CA ALA A 294 -3.81 12.18 -24.96
C ALA A 294 -4.08 13.43 -24.11
N GLY A 295 -5.02 13.35 -23.17
CA GLY A 295 -5.39 14.48 -22.30
C GLY A 295 -4.45 14.71 -21.12
N VAL A 296 -3.64 13.71 -20.74
CA VAL A 296 -2.77 13.81 -19.56
C VAL A 296 -1.42 14.44 -19.92
N ASN A 297 -0.63 13.80 -20.74
CA ASN A 297 0.66 14.30 -21.19
C ASN A 297 1.01 13.64 -22.52
N PRO A 298 0.84 14.31 -23.65
CA PRO A 298 1.06 13.72 -24.98
C PRO A 298 2.47 13.16 -25.17
N ASP A 299 3.48 13.80 -24.56
CA ASP A 299 4.87 13.36 -24.66
C ASP A 299 5.19 12.14 -23.79
N GLN A 300 4.35 11.83 -22.81
CA GLN A 300 4.57 10.75 -21.84
C GLN A 300 3.47 9.67 -21.85
N MET A 301 2.28 9.93 -22.43
CA MET A 301 1.20 8.95 -22.55
C MET A 301 0.95 8.61 -24.02
N HIS A 302 1.60 7.58 -24.50
CA HIS A 302 1.47 7.09 -25.87
C HIS A 302 0.31 6.09 -25.99
N ALA A 303 -0.93 6.58 -25.91
CA ALA A 303 -2.13 5.77 -25.87
C ALA A 303 -2.46 5.08 -27.20
N GLU A 304 -3.10 3.91 -27.12
CA GLU A 304 -3.57 3.14 -28.27
C GLU A 304 -4.74 2.24 -27.85
N ARG A 305 -5.69 2.01 -28.77
CA ARG A 305 -6.74 1.01 -28.60
C ARG A 305 -6.44 -0.20 -29.49
N VAL A 306 -6.50 -1.41 -28.89
CA VAL A 306 -6.05 -2.65 -29.51
C VAL A 306 -7.14 -3.71 -29.46
N ASN A 307 -7.29 -4.49 -30.54
CA ASN A 307 -8.11 -5.69 -30.56
C ASN A 307 -7.49 -6.77 -29.65
N GLY A 308 -8.08 -6.98 -28.47
CA GLY A 308 -7.66 -7.99 -27.50
C GLY A 308 -8.28 -9.37 -27.71
N TYR A 309 -9.06 -9.58 -28.76
CA TYR A 309 -9.61 -10.89 -29.15
C TYR A 309 -8.68 -11.68 -30.09
N ASP A 310 -7.63 -11.05 -30.59
CA ASP A 310 -6.52 -11.69 -31.30
C ASP A 310 -5.24 -11.43 -30.49
N PRO A 311 -4.44 -12.45 -30.11
CA PRO A 311 -3.23 -12.25 -29.33
C PRO A 311 -2.14 -11.48 -30.07
N LEU A 312 -2.05 -11.59 -31.42
CA LEU A 312 -0.95 -11.00 -32.19
C LEU A 312 -0.93 -9.46 -32.19
N PRO A 313 -2.07 -8.75 -32.39
CA PRO A 313 -2.14 -7.30 -32.20
C PRO A 313 -1.70 -6.84 -30.81
N VAL A 314 -2.05 -7.60 -29.75
CA VAL A 314 -1.69 -7.25 -28.40
C VAL A 314 -0.18 -7.42 -28.17
N ILE A 315 0.41 -8.53 -28.65
CA ILE A 315 1.87 -8.75 -28.58
C ILE A 315 2.62 -7.61 -29.30
N ASP A 316 2.17 -7.22 -30.48
CA ASP A 316 2.77 -6.13 -31.24
C ASP A 316 2.69 -4.80 -30.50
N ALA A 317 1.53 -4.48 -29.95
CA ALA A 317 1.34 -3.26 -29.17
C ALA A 317 2.28 -3.23 -27.95
N PHE A 318 2.36 -4.32 -27.18
CA PHE A 318 3.28 -4.40 -26.04
C PHE A 318 4.74 -4.28 -26.44
N ARG A 319 5.16 -4.90 -27.54
CA ARG A 319 6.53 -4.76 -28.07
C ARG A 319 6.84 -3.29 -28.43
N ARG A 320 5.93 -2.60 -29.12
CA ARG A 320 6.11 -1.18 -29.49
C ARG A 320 6.11 -0.27 -28.27
N LYS A 321 5.19 -0.49 -27.31
CA LYS A 321 5.13 0.31 -26.09
C LYS A 321 6.32 0.08 -25.16
N ARG A 322 6.88 -1.13 -25.12
CA ARG A 322 8.16 -1.40 -24.46
C ARG A 322 9.27 -0.49 -24.98
N GLN A 323 9.40 -0.33 -26.28
CA GLN A 323 10.42 0.56 -26.88
C GLN A 323 10.23 2.01 -26.45
N VAL A 324 8.98 2.48 -26.31
CA VAL A 324 8.67 3.82 -25.79
C VAL A 324 9.14 3.96 -24.35
N LEU A 325 8.88 2.94 -23.50
CA LEU A 325 9.24 2.94 -22.08
C LEU A 325 10.75 2.83 -21.87
N GLU A 326 11.43 2.01 -22.63
CA GLU A 326 12.89 1.87 -22.62
C GLU A 326 13.60 3.14 -23.09
N ALA A 327 12.99 3.88 -24.02
CA ALA A 327 13.44 5.22 -24.42
C ALA A 327 13.13 6.33 -23.39
N GLY A 328 12.61 5.97 -22.21
CA GLY A 328 12.30 6.94 -21.12
C GLY A 328 11.12 7.87 -21.42
N ARG A 329 10.26 7.53 -22.38
CA ARG A 329 9.12 8.34 -22.79
C ARG A 329 7.78 7.90 -22.18
N GLY A 330 7.80 6.96 -21.22
CA GLY A 330 6.60 6.53 -20.49
C GLY A 330 6.02 7.64 -19.59
N PRO A 331 4.86 7.37 -18.98
CA PRO A 331 4.05 6.15 -19.06
C PRO A 331 3.31 5.97 -20.38
N VAL A 332 2.70 4.79 -20.57
CA VAL A 332 1.84 4.50 -21.72
C VAL A 332 0.50 3.95 -21.28
N LEU A 333 -0.55 4.09 -22.11
CA LEU A 333 -1.88 3.55 -21.86
C LEU A 333 -2.32 2.69 -23.04
N LEU A 334 -2.78 1.46 -22.76
CA LEU A 334 -3.39 0.57 -23.72
C LEU A 334 -4.86 0.33 -23.37
N ASP A 335 -5.75 0.56 -24.30
CA ASP A 335 -7.18 0.20 -24.25
C ASP A 335 -7.35 -1.14 -24.98
N THR A 336 -7.09 -2.25 -24.26
CA THR A 336 -7.13 -3.61 -24.79
C THR A 336 -8.56 -4.14 -24.76
N VAL A 337 -9.22 -4.11 -25.91
CA VAL A 337 -10.63 -4.49 -26.03
C VAL A 337 -10.81 -6.00 -26.00
N THR A 338 -11.59 -6.47 -25.05
CA THR A 338 -11.88 -7.88 -24.84
C THR A 338 -13.35 -8.07 -24.44
N TYR A 339 -13.76 -9.27 -24.04
CA TYR A 339 -15.10 -9.54 -23.55
C TYR A 339 -15.11 -10.62 -22.48
N ARG A 340 -16.04 -10.56 -21.51
CA ARG A 340 -16.21 -11.60 -20.51
C ARG A 340 -17.42 -12.47 -20.85
N ILE A 341 -17.22 -13.68 -21.37
CA ILE A 341 -18.29 -14.58 -21.81
C ILE A 341 -19.14 -15.01 -20.61
N SER A 342 -18.52 -15.34 -19.49
CA SER A 342 -19.16 -15.86 -18.27
C SER A 342 -19.85 -14.79 -17.38
N GLY A 343 -20.02 -13.55 -17.84
CA GLY A 343 -20.58 -12.47 -17.02
C GLY A 343 -19.62 -11.94 -15.96
N HIS A 344 -20.16 -11.31 -14.91
CA HIS A 344 -19.35 -10.76 -13.82
C HIS A 344 -18.75 -11.87 -12.95
N SER A 345 -19.54 -12.88 -12.63
CA SER A 345 -19.14 -14.08 -11.88
C SER A 345 -19.95 -15.29 -12.33
N PRO A 346 -19.58 -16.53 -11.94
CA PRO A 346 -20.35 -17.73 -12.29
C PRO A 346 -21.82 -17.72 -11.84
N SER A 347 -22.16 -16.97 -10.81
CA SER A 347 -23.53 -16.81 -10.31
C SER A 347 -24.30 -15.67 -10.96
N ASP A 348 -23.66 -14.94 -11.88
CA ASP A 348 -24.29 -13.80 -12.57
C ASP A 348 -25.22 -14.26 -13.68
N ALA A 349 -26.50 -13.94 -13.56
CA ALA A 349 -27.51 -14.24 -14.57
C ALA A 349 -27.33 -13.44 -15.87
N SER A 350 -26.46 -12.46 -15.90
CA SER A 350 -26.15 -11.57 -17.05
C SER A 350 -27.39 -10.91 -17.67
N SER A 351 -28.41 -10.61 -16.86
CA SER A 351 -29.68 -10.01 -17.32
C SER A 351 -29.54 -8.60 -17.91
N TYR A 352 -28.41 -7.96 -17.70
CA TYR A 352 -28.05 -6.64 -18.25
C TYR A 352 -27.50 -6.71 -19.69
N ARG A 353 -27.29 -7.91 -20.24
CA ARG A 353 -26.84 -8.15 -21.62
C ARG A 353 -27.92 -8.88 -22.42
N SER A 354 -28.07 -8.53 -23.72
CA SER A 354 -28.94 -9.29 -24.58
C SER A 354 -28.33 -10.66 -24.94
N LYS A 355 -29.17 -11.65 -25.17
CA LYS A 355 -28.72 -12.97 -25.65
C LYS A 355 -28.00 -12.84 -27.00
N GLU A 356 -28.50 -11.99 -27.88
CA GLU A 356 -27.92 -11.72 -29.20
C GLU A 356 -26.50 -11.15 -29.10
N GLU A 357 -26.23 -10.25 -28.13
CA GLU A 357 -24.89 -9.74 -27.88
C GLU A 357 -23.95 -10.85 -27.45
N ILE A 358 -24.38 -11.67 -26.47
CA ILE A 358 -23.56 -12.79 -25.94
C ILE A 358 -23.27 -13.78 -27.08
N GLU A 359 -24.26 -14.14 -27.89
CA GLU A 359 -24.10 -15.06 -29.01
C GLU A 359 -23.10 -14.52 -30.06
N ARG A 360 -23.16 -13.23 -30.40
CA ARG A 360 -22.18 -12.59 -31.32
C ARG A 360 -20.74 -12.68 -30.77
N TRP A 361 -20.55 -12.43 -29.49
CA TRP A 361 -19.22 -12.54 -28.88
C TRP A 361 -18.76 -13.99 -28.73
N GLN A 362 -19.66 -14.95 -28.52
CA GLN A 362 -19.34 -16.38 -28.56
C GLN A 362 -18.93 -16.84 -29.96
N GLN A 363 -19.59 -16.33 -31.01
CA GLN A 363 -19.19 -16.62 -32.40
C GLN A 363 -17.83 -16.05 -32.76
N ALA A 364 -17.44 -14.95 -32.13
CA ALA A 364 -16.14 -14.32 -32.30
C ALA A 364 -15.09 -14.84 -31.30
N ASP A 365 -15.36 -15.91 -30.55
CA ASP A 365 -14.49 -16.43 -29.48
C ASP A 365 -13.04 -16.58 -29.98
N SER A 366 -12.13 -16.00 -29.22
CA SER A 366 -10.69 -15.93 -29.55
C SER A 366 -10.03 -17.30 -29.73
N ILE A 367 -10.48 -18.35 -29.03
CA ILE A 367 -9.91 -19.69 -29.12
C ILE A 367 -10.15 -20.30 -30.53
N PRO A 368 -11.40 -20.52 -30.98
CA PRO A 368 -11.62 -21.03 -32.31
C PRO A 368 -11.15 -20.07 -33.42
N ALA A 369 -11.23 -18.75 -33.20
CA ALA A 369 -10.76 -17.77 -34.17
C ALA A 369 -9.24 -17.86 -34.37
N PHE A 370 -8.47 -17.98 -33.31
CA PHE A 370 -7.01 -18.12 -33.43
C PHE A 370 -6.62 -19.47 -34.02
N ARG A 371 -7.33 -20.57 -33.68
CA ARG A 371 -7.13 -21.88 -34.34
C ARG A 371 -7.31 -21.76 -35.85
N HIS A 372 -8.40 -21.16 -36.29
CA HIS A 372 -8.67 -20.97 -37.71
C HIS A 372 -7.56 -20.15 -38.38
N LYS A 373 -7.16 -19.03 -37.76
CA LYS A 373 -6.06 -18.19 -38.24
C LYS A 373 -4.77 -18.99 -38.43
N LEU A 374 -4.36 -19.81 -37.44
CA LEU A 374 -3.13 -20.59 -37.53
C LEU A 374 -3.14 -21.60 -38.70
N LEU A 375 -4.31 -22.20 -38.98
CA LEU A 375 -4.49 -23.11 -40.12
C LEU A 375 -4.46 -22.34 -41.44
N GLU A 376 -5.17 -21.22 -41.52
CA GLU A 376 -5.25 -20.38 -42.73
C GLU A 376 -3.88 -19.86 -43.16
N ILE A 377 -3.08 -19.35 -42.20
CA ILE A 377 -1.73 -18.86 -42.49
C ILE A 377 -0.70 -20.00 -42.65
N GLY A 378 -1.11 -21.25 -42.43
CA GLY A 378 -0.19 -22.42 -42.55
C GLY A 378 0.88 -22.44 -41.44
N ALA A 379 0.62 -21.88 -40.30
CA ALA A 379 1.54 -21.85 -39.16
C ALA A 379 1.52 -23.13 -38.31
N ALA A 380 0.42 -23.91 -38.37
CA ALA A 380 0.30 -25.18 -37.68
C ALA A 380 -0.68 -26.11 -38.44
N THR A 381 -0.61 -27.43 -38.13
CA THR A 381 -1.57 -28.44 -38.62
C THR A 381 -2.66 -28.68 -37.58
N GLU A 382 -3.79 -29.24 -38.03
CA GLU A 382 -4.90 -29.62 -37.10
C GLU A 382 -4.42 -30.57 -36.02
N ASP A 383 -3.69 -31.63 -36.40
CA ASP A 383 -3.16 -32.65 -35.49
C ASP A 383 -2.22 -32.03 -34.43
N ALA A 384 -1.39 -31.06 -34.82
CA ALA A 384 -0.49 -30.37 -33.89
C ALA A 384 -1.28 -29.51 -32.87
N LEU A 385 -2.31 -28.78 -33.34
CA LEU A 385 -3.15 -27.95 -32.46
C LEU A 385 -3.98 -28.78 -31.50
N ASP A 386 -4.56 -29.89 -31.97
CA ASP A 386 -5.38 -30.78 -31.16
C ASP A 386 -4.52 -31.53 -30.11
N SER A 387 -3.35 -32.04 -30.51
CA SER A 387 -2.40 -32.68 -29.57
C SER A 387 -1.95 -31.73 -28.47
N VAL A 388 -1.62 -30.47 -28.77
CA VAL A 388 -1.24 -29.48 -27.77
C VAL A 388 -2.40 -29.20 -26.83
N LYS A 389 -3.62 -29.06 -27.34
CA LYS A 389 -4.82 -28.79 -26.56
C LYS A 389 -5.14 -29.94 -25.60
N GLU A 390 -5.20 -31.19 -26.09
CA GLU A 390 -5.50 -32.35 -25.27
C GLU A 390 -4.47 -32.54 -24.14
N ARG A 391 -3.19 -32.37 -24.46
CA ARG A 391 -2.12 -32.47 -23.50
C ARG A 391 -2.26 -31.44 -22.38
N ILE A 392 -2.45 -30.15 -22.74
CA ILE A 392 -2.52 -29.09 -21.73
C ILE A 392 -3.80 -29.14 -20.90
N GLU A 393 -4.93 -29.50 -21.51
CA GLU A 393 -6.20 -29.70 -20.79
C GLU A 393 -6.09 -30.83 -19.76
N THR A 394 -5.37 -31.90 -20.10
CA THR A 394 -5.11 -33.02 -19.19
C THR A 394 -4.23 -32.59 -18.03
N GLU A 395 -3.12 -31.87 -18.30
CA GLU A 395 -2.22 -31.36 -17.27
C GLU A 395 -2.94 -30.42 -16.28
N VAL A 396 -3.72 -29.49 -16.81
CA VAL A 396 -4.49 -28.53 -15.98
C VAL A 396 -5.52 -29.28 -15.10
N PHE A 397 -6.19 -30.29 -15.66
CA PHE A 397 -7.15 -31.11 -14.90
C PHE A 397 -6.46 -31.93 -13.79
N GLU A 398 -5.32 -32.53 -14.06
CA GLU A 398 -4.56 -33.28 -13.04
C GLU A 398 -4.11 -32.35 -11.89
N MET A 399 -3.72 -31.11 -12.17
CA MET A 399 -3.33 -30.15 -11.15
C MET A 399 -4.55 -29.69 -10.33
N PHE A 400 -5.70 -29.52 -10.97
CA PHE A 400 -6.96 -29.28 -10.24
C PHE A 400 -7.30 -30.44 -9.32
N ARG A 401 -7.22 -31.69 -9.81
CA ARG A 401 -7.51 -32.90 -9.03
C ARG A 401 -6.62 -32.99 -7.79
N LEU A 402 -5.33 -32.68 -7.94
CA LEU A 402 -4.36 -32.67 -6.86
C LEU A 402 -4.64 -31.56 -5.83
N ALA A 403 -5.01 -30.37 -6.28
CA ALA A 403 -5.35 -29.25 -5.40
C ALA A 403 -6.70 -29.43 -4.67
N ALA A 404 -7.61 -30.21 -5.26
CA ALA A 404 -8.90 -30.52 -4.65
C ALA A 404 -8.78 -31.62 -3.56
N ASP A 405 -7.77 -32.48 -3.63
CA ASP A 405 -7.50 -33.53 -2.68
C ASP A 405 -6.93 -32.98 -1.37
N LEU A 406 -7.66 -33.15 -0.26
CA LEU A 406 -7.27 -32.63 1.05
C LEU A 406 -6.10 -33.39 1.71
N GLU A 407 -5.81 -34.61 1.27
CA GLU A 407 -4.65 -35.35 1.75
C GLU A 407 -3.35 -34.82 1.11
N ALA A 408 -3.38 -34.57 -0.21
CA ALA A 408 -2.25 -33.98 -0.93
C ALA A 408 -2.10 -32.47 -0.70
N SER A 409 -3.21 -31.79 -0.53
CA SER A 409 -3.31 -30.33 -0.45
C SER A 409 -4.15 -29.91 0.75
N PRO A 410 -3.60 -30.01 1.98
CA PRO A 410 -4.33 -29.72 3.20
C PRO A 410 -4.76 -28.25 3.27
N ARG A 411 -5.84 -27.99 3.98
CA ARG A 411 -6.22 -26.61 4.35
C ARG A 411 -5.19 -26.04 5.30
N VAL A 412 -5.04 -24.73 5.26
CA VAL A 412 -4.26 -24.02 6.28
C VAL A 412 -4.77 -24.45 7.66
N GLY A 413 -3.87 -24.91 8.52
CA GLY A 413 -4.21 -25.33 9.86
C GLY A 413 -4.97 -24.23 10.61
N ALA A 414 -6.05 -24.62 11.28
CA ALA A 414 -7.00 -23.71 11.93
C ALA A 414 -6.44 -22.97 13.17
N GLY A 415 -5.14 -23.02 13.43
CA GLY A 415 -4.52 -22.21 14.47
C GLY A 415 -4.63 -20.74 14.12
N SER A 416 -5.42 -19.99 14.90
CA SER A 416 -5.51 -18.54 14.83
C SER A 416 -4.15 -17.84 14.88
N GLU A 417 -3.13 -18.52 15.36
CA GLU A 417 -1.75 -18.08 15.48
C GLU A 417 -1.09 -17.80 14.14
N LEU A 418 -1.40 -18.57 13.06
CA LEU A 418 -0.75 -18.35 11.77
C LEU A 418 -1.05 -16.98 11.18
N VAL A 419 -2.35 -16.61 11.07
CA VAL A 419 -2.75 -15.33 10.47
C VAL A 419 -2.18 -14.16 11.28
N GLY A 420 -2.24 -14.25 12.61
CA GLY A 420 -1.64 -13.27 13.51
C GLY A 420 -0.13 -13.16 13.36
N SER A 421 0.56 -14.30 13.22
CA SER A 421 2.03 -14.34 13.12
C SER A 421 2.60 -13.76 11.82
N VAL A 422 1.81 -13.76 10.72
CA VAL A 422 2.24 -13.19 9.42
C VAL A 422 1.76 -11.76 9.20
N MET A 423 0.96 -11.20 10.12
CA MET A 423 0.47 -9.83 10.04
C MET A 423 1.62 -8.82 10.18
N PHE A 424 2.59 -9.11 11.04
CA PHE A 424 3.82 -8.34 11.18
C PHE A 424 5.02 -9.26 11.04
N SER A 425 6.01 -8.83 10.28
CA SER A 425 7.29 -9.55 10.18
C SER A 425 8.15 -9.38 11.44
N ASN A 426 8.03 -8.24 12.10
CA ASN A 426 8.86 -7.79 13.21
C ASN A 426 10.37 -7.91 12.91
N ARG A 427 10.72 -7.88 11.62
CA ARG A 427 12.12 -7.92 11.17
C ARG A 427 12.70 -6.51 11.13
N ARG A 428 14.02 -6.48 11.21
CA ARG A 428 14.82 -5.26 11.06
C ARG A 428 15.81 -5.48 9.92
N ILE A 429 15.78 -4.56 8.96
CA ILE A 429 16.71 -4.55 7.83
C ILE A 429 17.33 -3.15 7.76
N GLU A 430 18.64 -3.09 7.87
CA GLU A 430 19.35 -1.80 7.82
C GLU A 430 19.33 -1.21 6.41
N LYS A 431 19.56 -2.03 5.39
CA LYS A 431 19.55 -1.64 3.97
C LYS A 431 19.06 -2.80 3.10
N PHE A 432 18.31 -2.47 2.06
CA PHE A 432 17.80 -3.46 1.11
C PHE A 432 18.71 -3.69 -0.09
N ASP A 433 19.72 -2.86 -0.29
CA ASP A 433 20.65 -2.95 -1.41
C ASP A 433 22.09 -2.65 -0.92
N SER A 434 23.07 -3.22 -1.58
CA SER A 434 24.50 -3.06 -1.25
C SER A 434 25.16 -1.84 -1.91
N ARG A 435 24.46 -1.14 -2.83
CA ARG A 435 24.96 0.07 -3.48
C ARG A 435 25.31 1.14 -2.44
N GLN A 436 26.19 2.05 -2.82
CA GLN A 436 26.43 3.23 -2.01
C GLN A 436 25.29 4.24 -2.17
N PRO A 437 24.80 4.83 -1.08
CA PRO A 437 23.79 5.89 -1.17
C PRO A 437 24.32 7.13 -1.89
N GLU A 438 23.46 7.74 -2.70
CA GLU A 438 23.80 8.93 -3.48
C GLU A 438 23.50 10.21 -2.69
N PHE A 439 24.45 11.14 -2.68
CA PHE A 439 24.34 12.46 -2.08
C PHE A 439 24.87 13.54 -3.03
N LEU A 440 24.32 14.76 -2.92
CA LEU A 440 24.74 15.91 -3.71
C LEU A 440 26.01 16.59 -3.12
N GLN A 441 26.25 16.39 -1.82
CA GLN A 441 27.37 17.00 -1.08
C GLN A 441 27.77 16.12 0.12
N ASP A 442 28.93 16.41 0.68
CA ASP A 442 29.33 15.84 1.97
C ASP A 442 28.35 16.28 3.07
N LEU A 443 27.77 15.34 3.78
CA LEU A 443 26.80 15.57 4.84
C LEU A 443 27.36 16.41 5.99
N SER A 444 28.70 16.36 6.24
CA SER A 444 29.36 17.19 7.24
C SER A 444 29.29 18.70 6.93
N GLN A 445 29.08 19.03 5.65
CA GLN A 445 28.97 20.41 5.16
C GLN A 445 27.51 20.87 5.02
N ASN A 446 26.56 19.99 5.30
CA ASN A 446 25.15 20.34 5.18
C ASN A 446 24.75 21.43 6.19
N PRO A 447 24.19 22.57 5.76
CA PRO A 447 23.89 23.69 6.65
C PRO A 447 23.00 23.32 7.85
N ARG A 448 22.03 22.42 7.62
CA ARG A 448 21.12 21.95 8.69
C ARG A 448 21.86 21.09 9.72
N VAL A 449 22.73 20.20 9.26
CA VAL A 449 23.57 19.35 10.14
C VAL A 449 24.45 20.24 11.01
N LEU A 450 25.13 21.24 10.42
CA LEU A 450 25.96 22.19 11.15
C LEU A 450 25.14 23.00 12.17
N GLN A 451 23.93 23.43 11.79
CA GLN A 451 23.03 24.14 12.70
C GLN A 451 22.62 23.26 13.89
N ILE A 452 22.23 21.99 13.63
CA ILE A 452 21.76 21.08 14.68
C ILE A 452 22.88 20.73 15.67
N ARG A 453 24.13 20.61 15.22
CA ARG A 453 25.28 20.35 16.10
C ARG A 453 25.53 21.47 17.14
N GLN A 454 25.06 22.67 16.88
CA GLN A 454 25.20 23.82 17.77
C GLN A 454 24.01 23.97 18.74
N LYS A 455 22.98 23.12 18.61
CA LYS A 455 21.77 23.21 19.43
C LYS A 455 21.94 22.54 20.78
N VAL A 456 21.30 23.12 21.80
CA VAL A 456 21.18 22.54 23.13
C VAL A 456 20.11 21.46 23.10
N ARG A 457 20.45 20.27 23.55
CA ARG A 457 19.63 19.07 23.43
C ARG A 457 18.68 18.80 24.62
N THR A 458 18.62 19.75 25.55
CA THR A 458 17.70 19.79 26.70
C THR A 458 16.85 21.07 26.61
N ALA A 459 15.65 21.06 27.20
CA ALA A 459 14.77 22.24 27.22
C ALA A 459 15.30 23.37 28.15
N THR A 460 16.12 23.01 29.13
CA THR A 460 16.74 23.95 30.11
C THR A 460 18.26 23.77 30.14
N GLN A 461 18.94 24.84 30.37
CA GLN A 461 20.38 24.87 30.61
C GLN A 461 20.67 25.80 31.81
N ASP A 462 21.42 25.32 32.79
CA ASP A 462 21.72 26.05 34.03
C ASP A 462 20.41 26.56 34.74
N GLY A 463 19.37 25.75 34.71
CA GLY A 463 18.07 26.08 35.32
C GLY A 463 17.26 27.13 34.58
N LYS A 464 17.66 27.56 33.39
CA LYS A 464 16.96 28.52 32.55
C LYS A 464 16.43 27.89 31.25
N PRO A 465 15.23 28.29 30.75
CA PRO A 465 14.76 27.85 29.48
C PRO A 465 15.72 28.21 28.33
N VAL A 466 15.95 27.26 27.42
CA VAL A 466 16.79 27.46 26.24
C VAL A 466 16.00 28.27 25.20
N PRO A 467 16.59 29.35 24.61
CA PRO A 467 15.91 30.11 23.58
C PRO A 467 15.57 29.24 22.35
N LYS A 468 14.38 29.43 21.78
CA LYS A 468 13.83 28.62 20.65
C LYS A 468 14.82 28.41 19.51
N MET A 469 15.61 29.41 19.15
CA MET A 469 16.58 29.32 18.04
C MET A 469 17.78 28.40 18.35
N LYS A 470 18.08 28.17 19.61
CA LYS A 470 19.17 27.30 20.08
C LYS A 470 18.68 25.93 20.55
N LEU A 471 17.38 25.71 20.54
CA LEU A 471 16.77 24.54 21.11
C LEU A 471 16.72 23.41 20.07
N TYR A 472 17.21 22.23 20.44
CA TYR A 472 16.96 21.01 19.70
C TYR A 472 15.51 20.56 19.91
N ASN A 473 14.79 20.32 18.82
CA ASN A 473 13.36 20.06 18.87
C ASN A 473 12.96 18.78 18.12
N ILE A 474 11.66 18.45 18.09
CA ILE A 474 11.12 17.25 17.44
C ILE A 474 11.52 17.18 15.96
N ARG A 475 11.45 18.32 15.21
CA ARG A 475 11.86 18.33 13.79
C ARG A 475 13.31 17.94 13.60
N ASP A 476 14.18 18.37 14.51
CA ASP A 476 15.61 18.04 14.46
C ASP A 476 15.82 16.54 14.68
N GLY A 477 15.06 15.94 15.61
CA GLY A 477 15.12 14.49 15.90
C GLY A 477 14.68 13.64 14.70
N ILE A 478 13.55 13.99 14.08
CA ILE A 478 13.05 13.30 12.90
C ILE A 478 14.02 13.49 11.72
N PHE A 479 14.54 14.70 11.51
CA PHE A 479 15.54 14.99 10.48
C PHE A 479 16.80 14.14 10.64
N GLU A 480 17.39 14.09 11.84
CA GLU A 480 18.59 13.28 12.10
C GLU A 480 18.34 11.78 11.83
N ALA A 481 17.18 11.25 12.24
CA ALA A 481 16.84 9.85 12.01
C ALA A 481 16.68 9.55 10.51
N MET A 482 15.96 10.39 9.75
CA MET A 482 15.82 10.25 8.30
C MET A 482 17.17 10.37 7.59
N LEU A 483 17.97 11.37 7.92
CA LEU A 483 19.29 11.58 7.30
C LEU A 483 20.21 10.37 7.53
N TYR A 484 20.21 9.81 8.75
CA TYR A 484 20.95 8.60 9.07
C TYR A 484 20.53 7.44 8.16
N ARG A 485 19.22 7.21 8.01
CA ARG A 485 18.72 6.12 7.16
C ARG A 485 19.02 6.36 5.68
N PHE A 486 18.91 7.58 5.19
CA PHE A 486 19.34 7.93 3.84
C PHE A 486 20.83 7.66 3.60
N ALA A 487 21.65 7.78 4.66
CA ALA A 487 23.09 7.55 4.56
C ALA A 487 23.48 6.07 4.50
N ILE A 488 22.61 5.16 4.87
CA ILE A 488 22.94 3.73 4.89
C ILE A 488 22.12 2.88 3.91
N ASP A 489 20.89 3.28 3.59
CA ASP A 489 20.01 2.54 2.68
C ASP A 489 19.85 3.29 1.35
N PRO A 490 20.48 2.81 0.26
CA PRO A 490 20.37 3.46 -1.05
C PRO A 490 18.99 3.35 -1.68
N THR A 491 18.14 2.44 -1.20
CA THR A 491 16.77 2.28 -1.71
C THR A 491 15.80 3.28 -1.10
N MET A 492 16.19 3.96 -0.01
CA MET A 492 15.29 4.90 0.66
C MET A 492 14.94 6.09 -0.22
N ALA A 493 13.65 6.28 -0.44
CA ALA A 493 13.06 7.45 -1.06
C ALA A 493 12.04 8.12 -0.13
N ALA A 494 11.86 9.43 -0.28
CA ALA A 494 10.83 10.17 0.44
C ALA A 494 10.07 11.09 -0.51
N PHE A 495 8.76 11.14 -0.35
CA PHE A 495 7.90 12.01 -1.16
C PHE A 495 6.58 12.32 -0.46
N GLY A 496 5.94 13.36 -0.94
CA GLY A 496 4.68 13.91 -0.50
C GLY A 496 4.55 15.31 -1.04
N GLU A 497 3.57 16.07 -0.59
CA GLU A 497 3.33 17.43 -1.04
C GLU A 497 4.42 18.38 -0.50
N GLU A 498 5.06 19.13 -1.40
CA GLU A 498 6.06 20.17 -1.07
C GLU A 498 7.26 19.68 -0.21
N ASN A 499 7.56 18.37 -0.22
CA ASN A 499 8.60 17.81 0.65
C ASN A 499 10.01 18.28 0.30
N ARG A 500 10.28 18.56 -0.98
CA ARG A 500 11.62 18.90 -1.41
C ARG A 500 11.99 20.35 -1.09
N ASP A 501 11.53 21.32 -1.83
CA ASP A 501 12.10 22.67 -1.77
C ASP A 501 11.58 23.50 -0.60
N TRP A 502 10.35 23.28 -0.23
CA TRP A 502 9.76 23.91 0.94
C TRP A 502 10.13 23.20 2.25
N GLY A 503 10.52 21.93 2.15
CA GLY A 503 10.92 21.12 3.28
C GLY A 503 9.76 20.42 3.97
N GLY A 504 8.67 20.18 3.23
CA GLY A 504 7.39 19.70 3.74
C GLY A 504 6.59 20.81 4.41
N ALA A 505 5.30 20.56 4.65
CA ALA A 505 4.39 21.54 5.23
C ALA A 505 4.88 22.12 6.58
N PHE A 506 5.65 21.35 7.34
CA PHE A 506 6.08 21.69 8.69
C PHE A 506 7.60 21.73 8.85
N ALA A 507 8.32 21.87 7.74
CA ALA A 507 9.77 22.07 7.68
C ALA A 507 10.60 20.91 8.26
N VAL A 508 10.07 19.70 8.31
CA VAL A 508 10.80 18.51 8.80
C VAL A 508 11.90 18.09 7.81
N TYR A 509 11.62 18.18 6.49
CA TYR A 509 12.59 17.84 5.43
C TYR A 509 13.58 18.99 5.12
N ARG A 510 13.43 20.15 5.73
CA ARG A 510 14.33 21.28 5.47
C ARG A 510 15.77 20.87 5.73
N GLY A 511 16.66 21.07 4.76
CA GLY A 511 18.08 20.66 4.78
C GLY A 511 18.35 19.34 4.05
N LEU A 512 17.32 18.50 3.79
CA LEU A 512 17.50 17.30 2.98
C LEU A 512 17.60 17.62 1.48
N THR A 513 17.00 18.70 1.03
CA THR A 513 17.05 19.13 -0.38
C THR A 513 18.47 19.37 -0.87
N GLU A 514 19.33 19.94 -0.02
CA GLU A 514 20.74 20.19 -0.33
C GLU A 514 21.58 18.91 -0.29
N ALA A 515 21.14 17.92 0.47
CA ALA A 515 21.84 16.66 0.63
C ALA A 515 21.48 15.62 -0.45
N LEU A 516 20.22 15.55 -0.84
CA LEU A 516 19.66 14.44 -1.61
C LEU A 516 19.38 14.80 -3.07
N PRO A 517 19.72 13.90 -4.02
CA PRO A 517 19.27 14.06 -5.40
C PRO A 517 17.75 13.95 -5.52
N TYR A 518 17.21 14.45 -6.64
CA TYR A 518 15.77 14.52 -6.86
C TYR A 518 15.03 13.19 -6.72
N HIS A 519 15.60 12.11 -7.18
CA HIS A 519 14.97 10.78 -7.15
C HIS A 519 14.88 10.17 -5.75
N ARG A 520 15.59 10.73 -4.77
CA ARG A 520 15.51 10.26 -3.37
C ARG A 520 14.60 11.13 -2.50
N LEU A 521 14.42 12.40 -2.88
CA LEU A 521 13.48 13.31 -2.21
C LEU A 521 12.82 14.19 -3.27
N PHE A 522 11.50 14.08 -3.43
CA PHE A 522 10.77 14.84 -4.46
C PHE A 522 9.35 15.20 -4.01
N ASN A 523 8.74 16.14 -4.74
CA ASN A 523 7.35 16.52 -4.53
C ASN A 523 6.43 15.61 -5.33
N SER A 524 5.34 15.15 -4.72
CA SER A 524 4.21 14.51 -5.40
C SER A 524 3.21 15.57 -5.91
N PRO A 525 2.29 15.20 -6.81
CA PRO A 525 1.06 15.96 -6.97
C PRO A 525 0.26 15.98 -5.67
N ILE A 526 -0.72 16.86 -5.54
CA ILE A 526 -1.75 16.77 -4.50
C ILE A 526 -2.66 15.59 -4.85
N SER A 527 -2.37 14.44 -4.25
CA SER A 527 -2.97 13.15 -4.62
C SER A 527 -2.70 12.12 -3.52
N GLU A 528 -3.46 12.17 -2.45
CA GLU A 528 -3.17 11.40 -1.25
C GLU A 528 -3.24 9.88 -1.48
N ALA A 529 -4.18 9.42 -2.32
CA ALA A 529 -4.25 8.01 -2.69
C ALA A 529 -3.01 7.57 -3.48
N ALA A 530 -2.52 8.37 -4.45
CA ALA A 530 -1.29 8.05 -5.17
C ALA A 530 -0.05 8.14 -4.29
N ILE A 531 0.00 9.05 -3.31
CA ILE A 531 1.11 9.15 -2.36
C ILE A 531 1.23 7.85 -1.56
N VAL A 532 0.14 7.41 -0.92
CA VAL A 532 0.16 6.18 -0.12
C VAL A 532 0.28 4.94 -1.02
N GLY A 533 -0.48 4.87 -2.11
CA GLY A 533 -0.43 3.75 -3.05
C GLY A 533 0.95 3.56 -3.70
N ALA A 534 1.60 4.65 -4.13
CA ALA A 534 2.96 4.57 -4.67
C ALA A 534 3.97 4.16 -3.59
N ALA A 535 3.79 4.57 -2.33
CA ALA A 535 4.62 4.09 -1.23
C ALA A 535 4.47 2.57 -1.03
N VAL A 536 3.24 2.06 -1.08
CA VAL A 536 2.97 0.60 -1.05
C VAL A 536 3.66 -0.11 -2.20
N GLY A 537 3.45 0.35 -3.45
CA GLY A 537 4.05 -0.27 -4.62
C GLY A 537 5.59 -0.25 -4.59
N TYR A 538 6.19 0.84 -4.15
CA TYR A 538 7.63 0.96 -3.97
C TYR A 538 8.18 -0.05 -2.95
N ALA A 539 7.47 -0.21 -1.84
CA ALA A 539 7.84 -1.14 -0.77
C ALA A 539 7.70 -2.62 -1.19
N LEU A 540 6.63 -2.96 -1.94
CA LEU A 540 6.42 -4.32 -2.47
C LEU A 540 7.57 -4.78 -3.39
N GLU A 541 8.23 -3.85 -4.06
CA GLU A 541 9.41 -4.10 -4.90
C GLU A 541 10.72 -4.23 -4.10
N GLY A 542 10.70 -4.05 -2.80
CA GLY A 542 11.86 -4.17 -1.91
C GLY A 542 12.59 -2.85 -1.65
N GLY A 543 11.92 -1.72 -1.75
CA GLY A 543 12.46 -0.41 -1.39
C GLY A 543 11.91 0.10 -0.06
N ARG A 544 12.68 0.95 0.62
CA ARG A 544 12.24 1.69 1.81
C ARG A 544 11.68 3.04 1.41
N VAL A 545 10.56 3.42 2.01
CA VAL A 545 9.93 4.69 1.66
C VAL A 545 9.38 5.43 2.88
N VAL A 546 9.54 6.74 2.86
CA VAL A 546 8.84 7.68 3.73
C VAL A 546 7.86 8.47 2.89
N ALA A 547 6.57 8.30 3.13
CA ALA A 547 5.53 9.10 2.53
C ALA A 547 4.95 10.06 3.57
N GLU A 548 4.51 11.24 3.14
CA GLU A 548 3.88 12.22 4.02
C GLU A 548 2.46 12.57 3.56
N LEU A 549 1.50 12.43 4.48
CA LEU A 549 0.22 13.11 4.41
C LEU A 549 0.27 14.36 5.26
N MET A 550 -0.04 15.51 4.67
CA MET A 550 0.13 16.81 5.32
C MET A 550 -0.66 16.94 6.62
N TYR A 551 -1.90 16.42 6.64
CA TYR A 551 -2.78 16.42 7.81
C TYR A 551 -3.51 15.09 8.00
N ALA A 552 -3.81 14.76 9.27
CA ALA A 552 -4.60 13.59 9.62
C ALA A 552 -6.01 13.63 8.98
N ASP A 553 -6.56 14.81 8.83
CA ASP A 553 -7.84 15.06 8.15
C ASP A 553 -7.87 14.54 6.70
N PHE A 554 -6.71 14.42 6.05
CA PHE A 554 -6.58 13.96 4.66
C PHE A 554 -6.48 12.43 4.51
N MET A 555 -6.38 11.69 5.62
CA MET A 555 -6.36 10.22 5.59
C MET A 555 -7.56 9.62 4.85
N GLY A 556 -8.72 10.29 4.91
CA GLY A 556 -9.91 9.85 4.20
C GLY A 556 -9.78 9.84 2.67
N ARG A 557 -8.89 10.68 2.10
CA ARG A 557 -8.59 10.71 0.65
C ARG A 557 -7.79 9.49 0.20
N ALA A 558 -6.96 8.94 1.10
CA ALA A 558 -6.15 7.74 0.89
C ALA A 558 -6.71 6.53 1.63
N GLY A 559 -8.02 6.48 1.85
CA GLY A 559 -8.66 5.48 2.72
C GLY A 559 -8.37 4.05 2.31
N ASP A 560 -8.55 3.69 1.03
CA ASP A 560 -8.25 2.35 0.55
C ASP A 560 -6.75 2.02 0.67
N GLU A 561 -5.91 2.93 0.21
CA GLU A 561 -4.47 2.74 0.20
C GLU A 561 -3.91 2.54 1.61
N LEU A 562 -4.46 3.24 2.60
CA LEU A 562 -4.08 3.10 4.01
C LEU A 562 -4.68 1.84 4.63
N PHE A 563 -6.01 1.63 4.50
CA PHE A 563 -6.76 0.62 5.25
C PHE A 563 -6.73 -0.78 4.62
N ASN A 564 -6.52 -0.89 3.32
CA ASN A 564 -6.47 -2.15 2.60
C ASN A 564 -5.08 -2.44 2.01
N GLN A 565 -4.45 -1.46 1.38
CA GLN A 565 -3.23 -1.72 0.62
C GLN A 565 -2.00 -1.72 1.53
N LEU A 566 -1.79 -0.70 2.33
CA LEU A 566 -0.66 -0.61 3.25
C LEU A 566 -0.72 -1.70 4.34
N SER A 567 -1.91 -1.96 4.87
CA SER A 567 -2.10 -2.82 6.04
C SER A 567 -2.08 -4.32 5.76
N LYS A 568 -2.45 -4.80 4.55
CA LYS A 568 -2.83 -6.21 4.36
C LYS A 568 -1.86 -7.04 3.52
N TRP A 569 -1.08 -6.47 2.60
CA TRP A 569 -0.28 -7.26 1.66
C TRP A 569 0.74 -8.17 2.33
N GLN A 570 1.32 -7.74 3.46
CA GLN A 570 2.24 -8.58 4.21
C GLN A 570 1.55 -9.86 4.72
N ALA A 571 0.38 -9.73 5.33
CA ALA A 571 -0.39 -10.88 5.81
C ALA A 571 -0.90 -11.75 4.66
N MET A 572 -1.47 -11.16 3.61
CA MET A 572 -1.99 -11.91 2.46
C MET A 572 -0.89 -12.62 1.66
N SER A 573 0.35 -12.18 1.76
CA SER A 573 1.52 -12.86 1.20
C SER A 573 2.06 -13.99 2.08
N ALA A 574 1.42 -14.28 3.20
CA ALA A 574 1.98 -15.19 4.22
C ALA A 574 3.40 -14.77 4.69
N GLY A 575 3.66 -13.48 4.76
CA GLY A 575 4.95 -12.91 5.16
C GLY A 575 6.06 -13.00 4.08
N GLN A 576 5.71 -13.31 2.81
CA GLN A 576 6.69 -13.31 1.70
C GLN A 576 7.09 -11.88 1.30
N LEU A 577 6.16 -10.93 1.43
CA LEU A 577 6.39 -9.53 1.13
C LEU A 577 6.65 -8.74 2.43
N ASN A 578 7.55 -7.76 2.35
CA ASN A 578 7.75 -6.76 3.38
C ASN A 578 7.02 -5.46 3.01
N MET A 579 6.73 -4.63 4.02
CA MET A 579 6.09 -3.34 3.81
C MET A 579 6.85 -2.22 4.57
N PRO A 580 8.12 -1.93 4.22
CA PRO A 580 8.95 -0.96 4.93
C PRO A 580 8.55 0.49 4.59
N VAL A 581 7.32 0.84 4.92
CA VAL A 581 6.74 2.17 4.74
C VAL A 581 6.63 2.87 6.08
N VAL A 582 7.19 4.06 6.18
CA VAL A 582 6.86 5.01 7.25
C VAL A 582 5.95 6.07 6.65
N LEU A 583 4.69 6.04 7.03
CA LEU A 583 3.71 7.06 6.65
C LEU A 583 3.65 8.12 7.75
N ARG A 584 4.26 9.29 7.48
CA ARG A 584 4.22 10.44 8.37
C ARG A 584 2.90 11.19 8.19
N ILE A 585 2.21 11.46 9.31
CA ILE A 585 0.94 12.15 9.31
C ILE A 585 0.95 13.21 10.40
N SER A 586 0.69 14.47 10.04
CA SER A 586 0.64 15.56 11.01
C SER A 586 -0.78 15.77 11.54
N VAL A 587 -0.91 15.83 12.85
CA VAL A 587 -2.12 16.32 13.52
C VAL A 587 -1.98 17.83 13.69
N GLY A 588 -2.88 18.57 13.04
CA GLY A 588 -2.85 20.01 13.01
C GLY A 588 -3.28 20.67 14.30
N ALA A 589 -3.05 21.97 14.39
CA ALA A 589 -3.56 22.85 15.43
C ALA A 589 -3.71 24.27 14.88
N LYS A 590 -4.72 24.98 15.32
CA LYS A 590 -5.02 26.38 14.93
C LYS A 590 -5.55 26.58 13.50
N TYR A 591 -5.83 25.49 12.77
CA TYR A 591 -6.31 25.55 11.39
C TYR A 591 -7.80 25.19 11.23
N GLY A 592 -8.53 24.98 12.34
CA GLY A 592 -9.97 24.71 12.36
C GLY A 592 -10.34 23.30 11.87
N ALA A 593 -11.58 23.17 11.41
CA ALA A 593 -12.30 21.93 11.28
C ALA A 593 -11.68 20.84 10.38
N GLN A 594 -11.01 21.23 9.30
CA GLN A 594 -10.51 20.28 8.29
C GLN A 594 -8.98 20.11 8.29
N HIS A 595 -8.29 20.65 9.32
CA HIS A 595 -6.84 20.63 9.42
C HIS A 595 -6.35 20.40 10.86
N SER A 596 -7.22 20.09 11.80
CA SER A 596 -6.85 19.99 13.22
C SER A 596 -7.53 18.85 13.96
N GLN A 597 -8.06 17.85 13.26
CA GLN A 597 -8.63 16.65 13.86
C GLN A 597 -7.53 15.62 14.16
N ASP A 598 -7.62 14.98 15.30
CA ASP A 598 -6.82 13.81 15.64
C ASP A 598 -7.59 12.54 15.24
N TRP A 599 -7.16 11.92 14.15
CA TRP A 599 -7.74 10.68 13.63
C TRP A 599 -6.87 9.44 13.88
N THR A 600 -6.03 9.47 14.92
CA THR A 600 -5.20 8.32 15.32
C THR A 600 -6.01 7.05 15.58
N ALA A 601 -7.22 7.18 16.07
CA ALA A 601 -8.13 6.07 16.34
C ALA A 601 -8.53 5.30 15.06
N LEU A 602 -8.61 5.95 13.90
CA LEU A 602 -8.91 5.28 12.64
C LEU A 602 -7.77 4.33 12.25
N ALA A 603 -6.53 4.79 12.34
CA ALA A 603 -5.37 3.95 12.07
C ALA A 603 -5.22 2.83 13.12
N HIS A 604 -5.49 3.12 14.40
CA HIS A 604 -5.48 2.13 15.47
C HIS A 604 -6.48 0.99 15.24
N HIS A 605 -7.64 1.29 14.68
CA HIS A 605 -8.69 0.29 14.40
C HIS A 605 -8.28 -0.71 13.31
N ILE A 606 -7.32 -0.38 12.44
CA ILE A 606 -6.96 -1.19 11.28
C ILE A 606 -5.86 -2.21 11.63
N PRO A 607 -6.15 -3.53 11.58
CA PRO A 607 -5.13 -4.57 11.75
C PRO A 607 -4.05 -4.45 10.67
N GLY A 608 -2.80 -4.75 11.03
CA GLY A 608 -1.65 -4.74 10.12
C GLY A 608 -0.91 -3.40 10.06
N LEU A 609 -1.33 -2.38 10.81
CA LEU A 609 -0.61 -1.11 10.97
C LEU A 609 0.04 -1.02 12.34
N LYS A 610 1.31 -0.63 12.40
CA LYS A 610 1.93 -0.09 13.62
C LYS A 610 1.61 1.39 13.68
N VAL A 611 1.17 1.87 14.84
CA VAL A 611 0.70 3.25 15.01
C VAL A 611 1.39 3.88 16.20
N VAL A 612 2.18 4.92 15.95
CA VAL A 612 2.99 5.62 16.96
C VAL A 612 2.76 7.11 16.94
N TYR A 613 2.89 7.77 18.09
CA TYR A 613 2.67 9.21 18.26
C TYR A 613 3.65 9.81 19.28
N PRO A 614 4.95 9.88 18.97
CA PRO A 614 5.93 10.50 19.88
C PRO A 614 5.72 12.02 19.95
N VAL A 615 5.86 12.58 21.14
CA VAL A 615 5.65 14.01 21.40
C VAL A 615 6.82 14.68 22.14
N THR A 616 7.96 13.99 22.28
CA THR A 616 9.21 14.57 22.77
C THR A 616 10.33 14.39 21.74
N PRO A 617 11.36 15.24 21.72
CA PRO A 617 12.47 15.09 20.79
C PRO A 617 13.22 13.76 20.91
N TYR A 618 13.42 13.28 22.14
CA TYR A 618 14.04 11.99 22.40
C TYR A 618 13.22 10.85 21.80
N ASP A 619 11.92 10.83 22.08
CA ASP A 619 11.04 9.78 21.58
C ASP A 619 10.91 9.85 20.04
N ALA A 620 10.76 11.04 19.48
CA ALA A 620 10.63 11.22 18.04
C ALA A 620 11.84 10.72 17.27
N LYS A 621 13.07 11.01 17.72
CA LYS A 621 14.29 10.49 17.09
C LYS A 621 14.42 8.98 17.22
N GLY A 622 14.27 8.45 18.45
CA GLY A 622 14.44 7.02 18.70
C GLY A 622 13.38 6.14 18.04
N MET A 623 12.13 6.57 18.06
CA MET A 623 11.02 5.84 17.40
C MET A 623 11.07 5.97 15.87
N MET A 624 11.50 7.11 15.31
CA MET A 624 11.71 7.25 13.87
C MET A 624 12.85 6.33 13.39
N ASN A 625 13.95 6.23 14.15
CA ASN A 625 15.02 5.27 13.83
C ASN A 625 14.50 3.83 13.82
N ALA A 626 13.72 3.43 14.81
CA ALA A 626 13.12 2.10 14.89
C ALA A 626 12.12 1.86 13.75
N ALA A 627 11.26 2.82 13.44
CA ALA A 627 10.31 2.74 12.34
C ALA A 627 11.02 2.59 10.98
N LEU A 628 12.09 3.35 10.77
CA LEU A 628 12.90 3.29 9.55
C LEU A 628 13.78 2.01 9.46
N ALA A 629 14.02 1.31 10.55
CA ALA A 629 14.69 0.00 10.53
C ALA A 629 13.70 -1.16 10.32
N ALA A 630 12.44 -0.97 10.65
CA ALA A 630 11.40 -1.99 10.52
C ALA A 630 11.09 -2.36 9.06
N THR A 631 10.56 -3.55 8.88
CA THR A 631 10.01 -4.05 7.60
C THR A 631 8.50 -4.11 7.58
N ASP A 632 7.86 -3.61 8.62
CA ASP A 632 6.41 -3.50 8.78
C ASP A 632 5.95 -2.06 8.53
N PRO A 633 4.70 -1.83 8.12
CA PRO A 633 4.19 -0.48 7.91
C PRO A 633 4.01 0.26 9.25
N VAL A 634 4.52 1.46 9.33
CA VAL A 634 4.40 2.34 10.50
C VAL A 634 3.69 3.63 10.12
N VAL A 635 2.55 3.88 10.74
CA VAL A 635 1.88 5.18 10.71
C VAL A 635 2.45 6.01 11.86
N PHE A 636 3.22 7.03 11.49
CA PHE A 636 3.96 7.87 12.41
C PHE A 636 3.27 9.23 12.53
N PHE A 637 2.46 9.37 13.58
CA PHE A 637 1.78 10.63 13.86
C PHE A 637 2.73 11.65 14.47
N GLU A 638 2.52 12.91 14.11
CA GLU A 638 3.27 14.08 14.59
C GLU A 638 2.29 15.17 14.98
N SER A 639 2.60 16.01 15.96
CA SER A 639 1.71 17.11 16.35
C SER A 639 2.33 18.47 16.13
N GLN A 640 1.58 19.33 15.48
CA GLN A 640 1.97 20.74 15.28
C GLN A 640 2.06 21.52 16.57
N LYS A 641 1.35 21.11 17.62
CA LYS A 641 1.40 21.75 18.94
C LYS A 641 2.77 21.71 19.58
N VAL A 642 3.57 20.67 19.27
CA VAL A 642 4.80 20.36 20.00
C VAL A 642 6.08 20.31 19.15
N TYR A 643 6.00 20.56 17.85
CA TYR A 643 7.20 20.52 16.98
C TYR A 643 8.37 21.36 17.47
N ASP A 644 8.10 22.48 18.15
CA ASP A 644 9.11 23.41 18.65
C ASP A 644 9.53 23.14 20.09
N TYR A 645 9.00 22.10 20.74
CA TYR A 645 9.35 21.76 22.10
C TYR A 645 10.72 21.06 22.19
N GLY A 646 11.48 21.37 23.25
CA GLY A 646 12.73 20.72 23.59
C GLY A 646 12.52 19.52 24.51
N GLU A 647 13.60 18.78 24.76
CA GLU A 647 13.57 17.62 25.65
C GLU A 647 13.50 18.04 27.12
N MET A 648 12.44 17.62 27.81
CA MET A 648 12.14 17.98 29.20
C MET A 648 12.22 16.79 30.16
N PHE A 649 12.21 15.57 29.65
CA PHE A 649 11.99 14.35 30.41
C PHE A 649 13.24 13.48 30.53
N VAL A 650 14.27 13.75 29.75
CA VAL A 650 15.58 13.07 29.80
C VAL A 650 16.62 14.08 30.23
N GLU A 651 17.20 13.85 31.38
CA GLU A 651 18.12 14.80 32.02
C GLU A 651 19.35 15.08 31.14
N GLU A 652 19.91 14.04 30.53
CA GLU A 652 21.07 14.14 29.64
C GLU A 652 20.68 14.72 28.25
N GLY A 653 19.40 14.91 28.01
CA GLY A 653 18.88 15.38 26.75
C GLY A 653 18.88 14.31 25.62
N VAL A 654 18.73 14.76 24.37
CA VAL A 654 18.71 13.87 23.21
C VAL A 654 20.12 13.48 22.79
N PRO A 655 20.50 12.19 22.72
CA PRO A 655 21.83 11.75 22.27
C PRO A 655 22.13 12.21 20.81
N GLU A 656 23.40 12.52 20.54
CA GLU A 656 23.86 12.82 19.18
C GLU A 656 23.88 11.59 18.30
N GLY A 657 24.32 10.45 18.86
CA GLY A 657 24.41 9.18 18.14
C GLY A 657 23.08 8.56 17.76
N TYR A 658 23.16 7.44 17.04
CA TYR A 658 22.02 6.60 16.71
C TYR A 658 21.56 5.83 17.94
N TYR A 659 20.25 5.79 18.15
CA TYR A 659 19.57 4.91 19.11
C TYR A 659 18.17 4.64 18.63
N GLU A 660 17.57 3.58 19.13
CA GLU A 660 16.19 3.19 18.86
C GLU A 660 15.39 3.08 20.14
N ILE A 661 14.10 3.30 20.02
CA ILE A 661 13.10 3.04 21.04
C ILE A 661 12.15 1.98 20.48
N ASP A 662 11.89 0.93 21.27
CA ASP A 662 10.91 -0.08 20.91
C ASP A 662 9.54 0.58 20.68
N LEU A 663 8.92 0.26 19.54
CA LEU A 663 7.66 0.88 19.16
C LEU A 663 6.46 0.44 20.03
N SER A 664 6.63 -0.55 20.91
CA SER A 664 5.59 -1.02 21.83
C SER A 664 5.66 -0.44 23.23
N GLU A 665 6.80 0.19 23.61
CA GLU A 665 7.08 0.53 25.00
C GLU A 665 6.57 1.91 25.39
N PRO A 666 5.67 2.00 26.41
CA PRO A 666 5.28 3.26 27.03
C PRO A 666 6.44 3.86 27.85
N SER A 667 6.33 5.14 28.21
CA SER A 667 7.37 5.85 28.98
C SER A 667 6.79 6.55 30.21
N ILE A 668 7.39 6.27 31.38
CA ILE A 668 7.09 7.05 32.58
C ILE A 668 7.81 8.40 32.46
N LYS A 669 7.06 9.47 32.25
CA LYS A 669 7.56 10.85 32.14
C LYS A 669 7.63 11.57 33.51
N ARG A 670 6.85 11.14 34.48
CA ARG A 670 6.86 11.62 35.86
C ARG A 670 6.53 10.45 36.79
N ARG A 671 7.33 10.22 37.80
CA ARG A 671 7.05 9.18 38.81
C ARG A 671 6.05 9.70 39.82
N GLY A 672 5.15 8.82 40.30
CA GLY A 672 4.15 9.11 41.30
C GLY A 672 3.66 7.85 42.03
N LYS A 673 2.84 8.01 43.04
CA LYS A 673 2.36 6.89 43.91
C LYS A 673 0.87 6.91 44.25
N ASP A 674 0.16 8.03 44.02
CA ASP A 674 -1.20 8.21 44.51
C ASP A 674 -2.23 8.10 43.38
N LEU A 675 -1.86 8.39 42.16
CA LEU A 675 -2.70 8.39 40.95
C LEU A 675 -1.84 8.14 39.73
N THR A 676 -2.35 7.42 38.73
CA THR A 676 -1.74 7.28 37.42
C THR A 676 -2.49 8.11 36.36
N ILE A 677 -1.76 8.93 35.60
CA ILE A 677 -2.28 9.64 34.43
C ILE A 677 -1.57 9.08 33.20
N MET A 678 -2.33 8.48 32.29
CA MET A 678 -1.82 7.94 31.02
C MET A 678 -2.19 8.86 29.88
N THR A 679 -1.26 9.11 28.97
CA THR A 679 -1.45 10.06 27.87
C THR A 679 -1.14 9.46 26.51
N PHE A 680 -1.82 9.96 25.48
CA PHE A 680 -1.49 9.65 24.10
C PHE A 680 -1.48 10.95 23.28
N GLY A 681 -0.33 11.22 22.61
CA GLY A 681 -0.13 12.46 21.89
C GLY A 681 0.17 13.68 22.78
N PRO A 682 -0.03 14.92 22.31
CA PRO A 682 0.40 16.16 22.97
C PRO A 682 -0.30 16.44 24.31
N ALA A 683 -1.38 15.73 24.64
CA ALA A 683 -2.00 15.77 25.96
C ALA A 683 -1.03 15.43 27.13
N LEU A 684 0.16 14.87 26.82
CA LEU A 684 1.25 14.68 27.79
C LEU A 684 1.56 15.96 28.56
N TYR A 685 1.67 17.06 27.86
CA TYR A 685 2.05 18.34 28.49
C TYR A 685 0.94 18.91 29.37
N THR A 686 -0.33 18.71 28.98
CA THR A 686 -1.50 19.01 29.81
C THR A 686 -1.53 18.16 31.08
N ALA A 687 -1.21 16.87 30.97
CA ALA A 687 -1.16 15.95 32.09
C ALA A 687 -0.03 16.27 33.07
N VAL A 688 1.14 16.65 32.58
CA VAL A 688 2.28 17.08 33.43
C VAL A 688 1.91 18.32 34.22
N ALA A 689 1.30 19.34 33.58
CA ALA A 689 0.84 20.55 34.27
C ALA A 689 -0.20 20.23 35.36
N ALA A 690 -1.19 19.37 35.04
CA ALA A 690 -2.17 18.93 36.01
C ALA A 690 -1.53 18.15 37.18
N ALA A 691 -0.52 17.31 36.91
CA ALA A 691 0.21 16.58 37.95
C ALA A 691 1.03 17.52 38.88
N GLU A 692 1.55 18.62 38.37
CA GLU A 692 2.19 19.67 39.17
C GLU A 692 1.18 20.40 40.05
N ASP A 693 0.01 20.75 39.52
CA ASP A 693 -1.09 21.33 40.29
C ASP A 693 -1.58 20.39 41.36
N LEU A 694 -1.75 19.09 41.09
CA LEU A 694 -2.11 18.07 42.07
C LEU A 694 -1.10 18.00 43.22
N GLN A 695 0.19 18.04 42.90
CA GLN A 695 1.24 17.99 43.92
C GLN A 695 1.29 19.27 44.77
N THR A 696 1.23 20.44 44.12
CA THR A 696 1.41 21.72 44.80
C THR A 696 0.19 22.15 45.61
N GLN A 697 -1.02 21.91 45.08
CA GLN A 697 -2.28 22.36 45.74
C GLN A 697 -2.86 21.31 46.68
N PHE A 698 -2.69 20.01 46.39
CA PHE A 698 -3.37 18.93 47.10
C PHE A 698 -2.42 17.90 47.74
N GLY A 699 -1.11 17.98 47.48
CA GLY A 699 -0.12 17.02 48.00
C GLY A 699 -0.22 15.63 47.35
N ILE A 700 -0.92 15.49 46.19
CA ILE A 700 -1.13 14.24 45.49
C ILE A 700 -0.01 14.04 44.47
N SER A 701 0.70 12.91 44.55
CA SER A 701 1.80 12.52 43.69
C SER A 701 1.30 11.68 42.53
N ALA A 702 1.01 12.31 41.39
CA ALA A 702 0.57 11.61 40.19
C ALA A 702 1.77 11.08 39.35
N GLU A 703 1.69 9.81 38.93
CA GLU A 703 2.57 9.22 37.92
C GLU A 703 2.02 9.56 36.54
N VAL A 704 2.85 10.08 35.65
CA VAL A 704 2.46 10.37 34.25
C VAL A 704 3.19 9.43 33.30
N ILE A 705 2.43 8.70 32.51
CA ILE A 705 2.91 7.74 31.53
C ILE A 705 2.47 8.17 30.12
N ASP A 706 3.43 8.36 29.23
CA ASP A 706 3.17 8.53 27.80
C ASP A 706 3.10 7.15 27.13
N LEU A 707 1.97 6.84 26.50
CA LEU A 707 1.79 5.58 25.78
C LEU A 707 2.71 5.46 24.56
N ARG A 708 3.06 6.57 23.91
CA ARG A 708 3.89 6.65 22.69
C ARG A 708 3.29 5.90 21.50
N SER A 709 2.68 4.75 21.72
CA SER A 709 2.14 3.85 20.70
C SER A 709 0.70 3.45 20.99
N ALA A 710 -0.06 3.29 19.92
CA ALA A 710 -1.37 2.66 19.98
C ALA A 710 -1.31 1.18 19.58
N ASN A 711 -0.45 0.83 18.63
CA ASN A 711 -0.22 -0.52 18.12
C ASN A 711 1.25 -0.70 17.70
N PRO A 712 1.96 -1.71 18.20
CA PRO A 712 1.62 -2.49 19.39
C PRO A 712 1.78 -1.67 20.68
N LEU A 713 1.16 -2.09 21.78
CA LEU A 713 1.31 -1.45 23.08
C LEU A 713 1.59 -2.51 24.15
N ASN A 714 2.68 -2.32 24.90
CA ASN A 714 2.99 -3.15 26.05
C ASN A 714 2.19 -2.70 27.27
N TYR A 715 1.21 -3.52 27.69
CA TYR A 715 0.34 -3.23 28.82
C TYR A 715 0.97 -3.52 30.18
N GLU A 716 2.06 -4.28 30.28
CA GLU A 716 2.63 -4.66 31.58
C GLU A 716 3.12 -3.47 32.44
N PRO A 717 3.86 -2.48 31.89
CA PRO A 717 4.20 -1.28 32.66
C PRO A 717 2.97 -0.48 33.09
N LEU A 718 1.91 -0.47 32.26
CA LEU A 718 0.66 0.24 32.56
C LEU A 718 -0.08 -0.44 33.71
N ALA A 719 -0.24 -1.77 33.63
CA ALA A 719 -0.85 -2.57 34.71
C ALA A 719 -0.04 -2.48 36.02
N GLY A 720 1.30 -2.47 35.92
CA GLY A 720 2.16 -2.25 37.09
C GLY A 720 1.92 -0.92 37.79
N SER A 721 1.67 0.15 37.03
CA SER A 721 1.31 1.46 37.61
C SER A 721 -0.10 1.45 38.21
N VAL A 722 -1.07 0.78 37.56
CA VAL A 722 -2.43 0.63 38.09
C VAL A 722 -2.42 -0.12 39.42
N ARG A 723 -1.71 -1.26 39.50
CA ARG A 723 -1.58 -2.03 40.76
C ARG A 723 -0.96 -1.21 41.90
N LYS A 724 -0.10 -0.26 41.59
CA LYS A 724 0.53 0.64 42.55
C LYS A 724 -0.41 1.72 43.06
N THR A 725 -1.25 2.31 42.20
CA THR A 725 -2.00 3.53 42.49
C THR A 725 -3.49 3.31 42.69
N GLY A 726 -4.07 2.24 42.14
CA GLY A 726 -5.50 1.93 42.16
C GLY A 726 -6.39 2.93 41.39
N LYS A 727 -5.82 4.02 40.88
CA LYS A 727 -6.53 5.19 40.33
C LYS A 727 -5.97 5.62 38.98
N VAL A 728 -6.84 5.73 37.99
CA VAL A 728 -6.40 5.94 36.62
C VAL A 728 -7.20 7.04 35.92
N LEU A 729 -6.48 8.02 35.38
CA LEU A 729 -6.96 8.99 34.41
C LEU A 729 -6.27 8.77 33.07
N LEU A 730 -7.01 8.74 31.94
CA LEU A 730 -6.45 8.66 30.62
C LEU A 730 -6.79 9.92 29.83
N VAL A 731 -5.82 10.47 29.11
CA VAL A 731 -5.96 11.78 28.45
C VAL A 731 -5.43 11.73 27.03
N SER A 732 -6.16 12.30 26.07
CA SER A 732 -5.66 12.54 24.69
C SER A 732 -6.30 13.77 24.07
N ASP A 733 -5.65 14.31 23.03
CA ASP A 733 -6.19 15.41 22.23
C ASP A 733 -7.22 14.94 21.18
N ALA A 734 -7.37 13.63 20.98
CA ALA A 734 -8.44 13.09 20.15
C ALA A 734 -9.81 13.36 20.79
N VAL A 735 -10.87 13.42 20.00
CA VAL A 735 -12.24 13.42 20.52
C VAL A 735 -12.42 12.22 21.46
N GLU A 736 -13.09 12.43 22.58
CA GLU A 736 -13.20 11.42 23.62
C GLU A 736 -13.79 10.10 23.11
N ARG A 737 -14.86 10.20 22.33
CA ARG A 737 -15.59 9.05 21.77
C ARG A 737 -14.74 8.23 20.81
N GLY A 738 -14.55 6.93 21.13
CA GLY A 738 -13.83 5.99 20.26
C GLY A 738 -12.32 6.26 20.16
N SER A 739 -11.75 7.05 21.07
CA SER A 739 -10.31 7.33 21.08
C SER A 739 -9.46 6.11 21.48
N VAL A 740 -8.17 6.14 21.17
CA VAL A 740 -7.19 5.12 21.59
C VAL A 740 -7.22 4.93 23.10
N VAL A 741 -7.29 6.02 23.86
CA VAL A 741 -7.29 5.95 25.33
C VAL A 741 -8.58 5.31 25.91
N GLN A 742 -9.70 5.32 25.20
CA GLN A 742 -10.88 4.54 25.61
C GLN A 742 -10.65 3.03 25.47
N THR A 743 -9.98 2.58 24.41
CA THR A 743 -9.60 1.18 24.24
C THR A 743 -8.64 0.76 25.37
N VAL A 744 -7.65 1.60 25.68
CA VAL A 744 -6.71 1.33 26.77
C VAL A 744 -7.43 1.26 28.12
N ALA A 745 -8.37 2.17 28.39
CA ALA A 745 -9.17 2.15 29.61
C ALA A 745 -9.98 0.85 29.76
N ALA A 746 -10.62 0.39 28.67
CA ALA A 746 -11.36 -0.87 28.66
C ALA A 746 -10.45 -2.08 28.93
N ASN A 747 -9.29 -2.14 28.30
CA ASN A 747 -8.32 -3.22 28.50
C ASN A 747 -7.77 -3.23 29.93
N LEU A 748 -7.41 -2.07 30.47
CA LEU A 748 -6.93 -1.96 31.87
C LEU A 748 -8.02 -2.35 32.87
N THR A 749 -9.29 -2.04 32.60
CA THR A 749 -10.40 -2.51 33.43
C THR A 749 -10.47 -4.02 33.50
N GLN A 750 -10.22 -4.72 32.35
CA GLN A 750 -10.20 -6.18 32.33
C GLN A 750 -8.93 -6.76 32.99
N LEU A 751 -7.78 -6.15 32.75
CA LEU A 751 -6.49 -6.65 33.23
C LEU A 751 -6.25 -6.40 34.73
N CYS A 752 -6.85 -5.36 35.29
CA CYS A 752 -6.56 -4.86 36.63
C CYS A 752 -7.84 -4.61 37.47
N PHE A 753 -8.95 -5.33 37.18
CA PHE A 753 -10.23 -5.08 37.83
C PHE A 753 -10.15 -5.07 39.36
N ASP A 754 -9.43 -6.05 39.91
CA ASP A 754 -9.29 -6.21 41.37
C ASP A 754 -8.32 -5.20 42.01
N ASP A 755 -7.54 -4.47 41.18
CA ASP A 755 -6.56 -3.47 41.62
C ASP A 755 -7.10 -2.03 41.53
N LEU A 756 -8.32 -1.84 41.01
CA LEU A 756 -8.90 -0.52 40.77
C LEU A 756 -9.76 -0.06 41.93
N ASP A 757 -9.44 1.09 42.50
CA ASP A 757 -10.23 1.79 43.53
C ASP A 757 -11.42 2.57 42.95
N ALA A 758 -11.33 2.92 41.65
CA ALA A 758 -12.35 3.61 40.89
C ALA A 758 -12.28 3.20 39.43
N PRO A 759 -13.39 3.29 38.66
CA PRO A 759 -13.32 3.05 37.18
C PRO A 759 -12.29 3.98 36.52
N PRO A 760 -11.52 3.50 35.53
CA PRO A 760 -10.65 4.37 34.76
C PRO A 760 -11.45 5.50 34.09
N VAL A 761 -11.00 6.73 34.27
CA VAL A 761 -11.64 7.92 33.73
C VAL A 761 -10.93 8.39 32.50
N VAL A 762 -11.68 8.64 31.43
CA VAL A 762 -11.16 9.21 30.17
C VAL A 762 -11.53 10.68 30.05
N VAL A 763 -10.57 11.52 29.66
CA VAL A 763 -10.77 12.92 29.30
C VAL A 763 -10.13 13.15 27.94
N GLY A 764 -10.95 13.35 26.93
CA GLY A 764 -10.53 13.69 25.58
C GLY A 764 -10.98 15.10 25.17
N SER A 765 -10.70 15.46 23.95
CA SER A 765 -11.34 16.63 23.33
C SER A 765 -12.84 16.42 23.25
N ARG A 766 -13.57 17.52 23.17
CA ARG A 766 -15.03 17.48 23.03
C ARG A 766 -15.41 16.69 21.76
N ASN A 767 -16.55 16.01 21.81
CA ASN A 767 -17.08 15.30 20.63
C ASN A 767 -17.69 16.30 19.61
N TRP A 768 -16.98 17.36 19.34
CA TRP A 768 -17.35 18.42 18.42
C TRP A 768 -16.46 18.41 17.18
N ILE A 769 -16.86 19.17 16.17
CA ILE A 769 -15.97 19.57 15.11
C ILE A 769 -14.94 20.57 15.70
N THR A 770 -13.67 20.42 15.39
CA THR A 770 -12.62 21.30 15.91
C THR A 770 -12.92 22.77 15.52
N PRO A 771 -12.99 23.68 16.48
CA PRO A 771 -13.33 25.07 16.21
C PRO A 771 -12.14 25.87 15.66
N ALA A 772 -12.37 27.15 15.35
CA ALA A 772 -11.32 28.10 15.04
C ALA A 772 -10.33 28.26 16.21
N ALA A 773 -9.11 28.73 15.90
CA ALA A 773 -7.97 28.80 16.84
C ALA A 773 -8.30 29.46 18.18
N GLU A 774 -9.09 30.55 18.17
CA GLU A 774 -9.45 31.31 19.37
C GLU A 774 -10.34 30.52 20.34
N LEU A 775 -10.98 29.46 19.86
CA LEU A 775 -11.89 28.62 20.62
C LEU A 775 -11.31 27.25 21.02
N GLU A 776 -10.07 26.94 20.62
CA GLU A 776 -9.44 25.64 20.87
C GLU A 776 -9.32 25.30 22.35
N THR A 777 -9.20 26.29 23.25
CA THR A 777 -9.19 26.08 24.70
C THR A 777 -10.50 25.54 25.25
N LEU A 778 -11.60 25.73 24.53
CA LEU A 778 -12.91 25.15 24.84
C LEU A 778 -13.07 23.72 24.31
N PHE A 779 -12.18 23.32 23.42
CA PHE A 779 -12.24 22.05 22.70
C PHE A 779 -11.25 21.01 23.23
N PHE A 780 -9.95 21.34 23.30
CA PHE A 780 -8.90 20.46 23.78
C PHE A 780 -8.83 20.39 25.31
N PRO A 781 -8.42 19.24 25.90
CA PRO A 781 -8.25 19.09 27.33
C PRO A 781 -7.36 20.17 27.92
N GLN A 782 -7.78 20.73 29.05
CA GLN A 782 -7.06 21.71 29.84
C GLN A 782 -6.72 21.12 31.23
N PRO A 783 -5.66 21.56 31.92
CA PRO A 783 -5.32 21.06 33.27
C PRO A 783 -6.52 21.12 34.25
N ALA A 784 -7.29 22.19 34.20
CA ALA A 784 -8.50 22.33 35.05
C ALA A 784 -9.54 21.22 34.80
N TRP A 785 -9.69 20.75 33.57
CA TRP A 785 -10.61 19.65 33.26
C TRP A 785 -10.17 18.33 33.89
N LEU A 786 -8.85 18.11 33.98
CA LEU A 786 -8.25 16.93 34.57
C LEU A 786 -8.47 16.95 36.10
N LEU A 787 -8.25 18.12 36.73
CA LEU A 787 -8.49 18.27 38.16
C LEU A 787 -9.94 18.04 38.52
N ASP A 788 -10.88 18.63 37.78
CA ASP A 788 -12.31 18.45 37.96
C ASP A 788 -12.73 16.98 37.78
N ALA A 789 -12.26 16.33 36.74
CA ALA A 789 -12.54 14.92 36.46
C ALA A 789 -11.98 13.99 37.56
N ILE A 790 -10.79 14.27 38.06
CA ILE A 790 -10.20 13.55 39.17
C ILE A 790 -11.05 13.75 40.44
N HIS A 791 -11.38 14.99 40.76
CA HIS A 791 -12.18 15.32 41.94
C HIS A 791 -13.55 14.65 41.96
N GLU A 792 -14.25 14.72 40.85
CA GLU A 792 -15.62 14.24 40.70
C GLU A 792 -15.75 12.72 40.53
N ARG A 793 -14.72 12.06 39.98
CA ARG A 793 -14.88 10.70 39.49
C ARG A 793 -13.84 9.68 39.96
N ILE A 794 -12.71 10.15 40.57
CA ILE A 794 -11.62 9.26 41.00
C ILE A 794 -11.32 9.46 42.48
N LEU A 795 -10.98 10.67 42.89
CA LEU A 795 -10.49 10.99 44.24
C LEU A 795 -10.90 12.40 44.60
N PRO A 796 -11.74 12.62 45.64
CA PRO A 796 -12.10 13.95 46.09
C PRO A 796 -10.90 14.79 46.52
N LEU A 797 -10.72 15.96 45.87
CA LEU A 797 -9.64 16.91 46.15
C LEU A 797 -10.13 17.88 47.24
N LYS A 798 -9.47 17.89 48.42
CA LYS A 798 -9.91 18.70 49.57
C LYS A 798 -9.86 20.19 49.26
N GLY A 799 -11.04 20.84 49.30
CA GLY A 799 -11.17 22.29 49.05
C GLY A 799 -11.24 22.69 47.58
N HIS A 800 -11.13 21.75 46.67
CA HIS A 800 -11.31 22.00 45.24
C HIS A 800 -12.74 22.40 44.93
N ARG A 801 -12.91 23.36 44.02
CA ARG A 801 -14.20 23.74 43.47
C ARG A 801 -14.13 23.53 41.96
N PRO A 802 -14.99 22.65 41.40
CA PRO A 802 -15.01 22.43 39.98
C PRO A 802 -15.20 23.73 39.18
N GLN A 803 -14.37 23.94 38.18
CA GLN A 803 -14.39 25.11 37.29
C GLN A 803 -15.02 24.76 35.92
N THR A 804 -15.11 23.48 35.67
CA THR A 804 -15.60 22.95 34.38
C THR A 804 -16.71 21.92 34.67
N ASN A 805 -17.47 21.56 33.63
CA ASN A 805 -18.55 20.60 33.79
C ASN A 805 -18.10 19.19 33.36
N GLN A 806 -17.33 18.52 34.24
CA GLN A 806 -16.82 17.15 34.03
C GLN A 806 -17.55 16.08 34.85
N THR A 807 -18.72 16.39 35.34
CA THR A 807 -19.56 15.43 36.12
C THR A 807 -20.06 14.28 35.26
N LEU A 808 -20.26 13.10 35.87
CA LEU A 808 -20.81 11.95 35.13
C LEU A 808 -22.18 12.25 34.52
N GLY A 809 -23.03 13.01 35.24
CA GLY A 809 -24.34 13.42 34.74
C GLY A 809 -24.25 14.29 33.48
N GLU A 810 -23.31 15.23 33.43
CA GLU A 810 -23.10 16.07 32.26
C GLU A 810 -22.51 15.27 31.08
N LEU A 811 -21.60 14.35 31.34
CA LEU A 811 -21.07 13.47 30.30
C LEU A 811 -22.18 12.62 29.67
N LEU A 812 -23.08 12.05 30.49
CA LEU A 812 -24.24 11.29 30.00
C LEU A 812 -25.20 12.19 29.19
N ARG A 813 -25.41 13.43 29.65
CA ARG A 813 -26.25 14.40 28.93
C ARG A 813 -25.67 14.73 27.56
N ARG A 814 -24.38 15.01 27.48
CA ARG A 814 -23.68 15.30 26.21
C ARG A 814 -23.73 14.09 25.28
N SER A 815 -23.51 12.88 25.82
CA SER A 815 -23.59 11.65 25.01
C SER A 815 -24.96 11.46 24.37
N ARG A 816 -26.04 11.75 25.10
CA ARG A 816 -27.40 11.69 24.56
C ARG A 816 -27.68 12.73 23.48
N LEU A 817 -27.02 13.86 23.52
CA LEU A 817 -27.10 14.89 22.50
C LEU A 817 -26.10 14.65 21.31
N GLY A 818 -25.22 13.66 21.42
CA GLY A 818 -24.19 13.39 20.43
C GLY A 818 -23.01 14.36 20.47
N VAL A 819 -22.84 15.13 21.53
CA VAL A 819 -21.80 16.16 21.68
C VAL A 819 -20.88 15.89 22.87
#